data_bfa26aba6ddab0e31d3bb1a4b9be0249
#
_entry.id   bfa26aba6ddab0e31d3bb1a4b9be0249
#
_cell.length_a   1.000
_cell.length_b   1.000
_cell.length_c   1.000
_cell.angle_alpha   90.00
_cell.angle_beta   90.00
_cell.angle_gamma   90.00
#
_symmetry.space_group_name_H-M   'P 1'
#
loop_
_entity.id
_entity.type
_entity.pdbx_description
1 polymer ?
#
loop_
_entity_poly.entity_id
_entity_poly.type
_entity_poly.pdbx_seq_one_letter_code
_entity_poly.pdbx_strand_id
1 'polypeptide(L)'
;MKKILLNLVFLTFHIVLTSQVDRSIPNPEPAPQINFEDPISFEMKNGLKVMFIENHKLPRASVNLLIDNPPIIEGELNGVGYITGGIMGKGNGYQNKDSLNEEIDFMGARMSFSSQGGAASSLSRYFERVLTMFSQGALSPNFSKEEFNQEKNILLDNIKNDDKNTVSIARRVENVLAYGANHPYGEFITKESMERIELKDAIKFYDDYFKPNNAYLVIIGDIDIKKTKKLVKKLFGKWKNDRDLEGKFLKGSQNEIKEPVQQEEITINVIDMPNSANSEITFQNLVDLQMIDEDYYSALIANRIFGAGPESRLFNNIREDKGYAYGAYSSIGDDKYSKAKFTASTSTRSQVTDSALVEIVKEINKIHKISVSSEELKNAKAKYLGEFVLAMERPSTIANYAINIESNELQSDYYKKFLSNINKVTIEDVQKAAKKYFKLNNAQIVVTGKGSEITDNLEKVSFENKIIPIFYFDKYGNSIKKPVFNKEISSDVNVKTIFLNYVNAIGGTDVLNKIKSISTTASVKIPNAPFSPTAEIKQKHPNLTSLVMTVEGMGTLMSQKFDGENGYIEQMGQKTPFENEQINLEKEKLGLFEEVYLDPNKMEIISLNPIDGKDLYKIKVNEKSFRYYDAATNLLIIKE
;
A
#
# COMPACT_ATOMS: atom_id res chain seq x y z
N MET A 1 15.62 56.87 47.60
CA MET A 1 14.91 56.66 46.35
C MET A 1 15.52 55.51 45.50
N LYS A 2 16.83 55.41 45.21
CA LYS A 2 17.40 54.31 44.40
C LYS A 2 17.22 52.88 44.98
N LYS A 3 17.23 52.70 46.31
CA LYS A 3 17.00 51.38 46.94
C LYS A 3 15.52 50.94 46.91
N ILE A 4 14.59 51.87 46.90
CA ILE A 4 13.13 51.58 46.79
C ILE A 4 12.79 51.19 45.35
N LEU A 5 13.42 51.82 44.35
CA LEU A 5 13.25 51.48 42.93
C LEU A 5 13.79 50.10 42.61
N LEU A 6 14.94 49.71 43.22
CA LEU A 6 15.56 48.40 43.02
C LEU A 6 14.69 47.27 43.59
N ASN A 7 14.08 47.50 44.76
CA ASN A 7 13.17 46.53 45.37
C ASN A 7 11.83 46.40 44.62
N LEU A 8 11.34 47.49 44.02
CA LEU A 8 10.14 47.41 43.16
C LEU A 8 10.38 46.63 41.87
N VAL A 9 11.57 46.79 41.26
CA VAL A 9 11.95 46.02 40.04
C VAL A 9 12.15 44.54 40.37
N PHE A 10 12.69 44.18 41.55
CA PHE A 10 12.80 42.81 42.02
C PHE A 10 11.42 42.18 42.31
N LEU A 11 10.47 42.95 42.86
CA LEU A 11 9.12 42.47 43.14
C LEU A 11 8.32 42.21 41.84
N THR A 12 8.48 43.08 40.83
CA THR A 12 7.83 42.88 39.51
C THR A 12 8.45 41.71 38.74
N PHE A 13 9.76 41.43 38.92
CA PHE A 13 10.41 40.28 38.31
C PHE A 13 9.98 38.93 38.94
N HIS A 14 9.62 38.92 40.24
CA HIS A 14 9.08 37.72 40.90
C HIS A 14 7.63 37.42 40.50
N ILE A 15 6.81 38.43 40.16
CA ILE A 15 5.44 38.23 39.74
C ILE A 15 5.37 37.67 38.30
N VAL A 16 6.36 37.98 37.45
CA VAL A 16 6.42 37.42 36.07
C VAL A 16 6.90 35.95 36.06
N LEU A 17 7.61 35.48 37.09
CA LEU A 17 8.11 34.09 37.17
C LEU A 17 7.10 33.09 37.75
N THR A 18 5.93 33.52 38.24
CA THR A 18 4.87 32.63 38.75
C THR A 18 3.72 32.39 37.82
N SER A 19 3.75 32.90 36.58
CA SER A 19 2.85 32.50 35.55
C SER A 19 3.30 31.12 35.02
N GLN A 20 3.19 30.09 35.84
CA GLN A 20 3.16 28.73 35.30
C GLN A 20 1.93 28.62 34.42
N VAL A 21 2.16 28.56 33.10
CA VAL A 21 1.12 28.15 32.20
C VAL A 21 0.62 26.80 32.68
N ASP A 22 -0.62 26.75 33.10
CA ASP A 22 -1.25 25.49 33.48
C ASP A 22 -1.17 24.56 32.27
N ARG A 23 -0.29 23.55 32.39
CA ARG A 23 -0.09 22.52 31.38
C ARG A 23 -0.88 21.26 31.67
N SER A 24 -1.82 21.33 32.63
CA SER A 24 -2.75 20.25 32.88
C SER A 24 -3.57 20.03 31.61
N ILE A 25 -3.83 18.78 31.28
CA ILE A 25 -4.73 18.42 30.19
C ILE A 25 -6.10 19.01 30.55
N PRO A 26 -6.70 19.85 29.68
CA PRO A 26 -8.04 20.37 29.92
C PRO A 26 -9.02 19.24 30.22
N ASN A 27 -9.90 19.45 31.17
CA ASN A 27 -10.97 18.48 31.40
C ASN A 27 -11.78 18.32 30.12
N PRO A 28 -12.07 17.07 29.70
CA PRO A 28 -12.87 16.85 28.51
C PRO A 28 -14.26 17.49 28.71
N GLU A 29 -14.64 18.32 27.75
CA GLU A 29 -15.99 18.82 27.65
C GLU A 29 -16.99 17.69 27.37
N PRO A 30 -18.29 17.85 27.68
CA PRO A 30 -19.31 16.89 27.27
C PRO A 30 -19.22 16.64 25.77
N ALA A 31 -19.42 15.39 25.33
CA ALA A 31 -19.40 15.04 23.93
C ALA A 31 -20.38 15.94 23.15
N PRO A 32 -19.94 16.60 22.05
CA PRO A 32 -20.82 17.44 21.27
C PRO A 32 -21.98 16.62 20.72
N GLN A 33 -23.18 17.22 20.75
CA GLN A 33 -24.34 16.63 20.09
C GLN A 33 -24.12 16.69 18.58
N ILE A 34 -24.14 15.52 17.95
CA ILE A 34 -23.95 15.41 16.52
C ILE A 34 -25.31 15.58 15.85
N ASN A 35 -25.51 16.71 15.24
CA ASN A 35 -26.68 16.96 14.40
C ASN A 35 -26.34 16.63 12.95
N PHE A 36 -26.74 15.44 12.52
CA PHE A 36 -26.84 15.15 11.10
C PHE A 36 -28.17 15.63 10.57
N GLU A 37 -28.14 16.38 9.50
CA GLU A 37 -29.32 16.51 8.66
C GLU A 37 -29.51 15.18 7.92
N ASP A 38 -30.68 14.59 8.04
CA ASP A 38 -31.00 13.35 7.34
C ASP A 38 -30.96 13.61 5.83
N PRO A 39 -30.31 12.73 5.05
CA PRO A 39 -30.27 12.88 3.60
C PRO A 39 -31.68 12.90 3.01
N ILE A 40 -31.95 13.82 2.09
CA ILE A 40 -33.16 13.74 1.27
C ILE A 40 -32.95 12.68 0.21
N SER A 41 -33.58 11.53 0.36
CA SER A 41 -33.44 10.39 -0.52
C SER A 41 -34.63 10.18 -1.45
N PHE A 42 -34.40 9.57 -2.59
CA PHE A 42 -35.42 9.01 -3.46
C PHE A 42 -34.83 7.96 -4.38
N GLU A 43 -35.66 7.02 -4.80
CA GLU A 43 -35.30 6.01 -5.78
C GLU A 43 -35.80 6.40 -7.17
N MET A 44 -34.96 6.20 -8.17
CA MET A 44 -35.30 6.39 -9.58
C MET A 44 -35.97 5.15 -10.15
N LYS A 45 -36.72 5.28 -11.27
CA LYS A 45 -37.41 4.16 -11.92
C LYS A 45 -36.47 3.04 -12.38
N ASN A 46 -35.20 3.33 -12.55
CA ASN A 46 -34.16 2.36 -12.93
C ASN A 46 -33.45 1.72 -11.73
N GLY A 47 -33.89 1.98 -10.49
CA GLY A 47 -33.34 1.41 -9.27
C GLY A 47 -32.22 2.22 -8.63
N LEU A 48 -31.71 3.29 -9.28
CA LEU A 48 -30.69 4.14 -8.70
C LEU A 48 -31.23 4.86 -7.45
N LYS A 49 -30.61 4.64 -6.30
CA LYS A 49 -30.89 5.36 -5.06
C LYS A 49 -30.10 6.66 -5.01
N VAL A 50 -30.78 7.79 -4.86
CA VAL A 50 -30.17 9.13 -4.86
C VAL A 50 -30.39 9.80 -3.51
N MET A 51 -29.31 10.33 -2.95
CA MET A 51 -29.31 11.03 -1.66
C MET A 51 -28.70 12.43 -1.81
N PHE A 52 -29.34 13.43 -1.24
CA PHE A 52 -28.88 14.82 -1.21
C PHE A 52 -28.62 15.25 0.22
N ILE A 53 -27.50 15.94 0.43
CA ILE A 53 -27.12 16.55 1.70
C ILE A 53 -26.73 17.99 1.41
N GLU A 54 -27.57 18.93 1.81
CA GLU A 54 -27.30 20.37 1.66
C GLU A 54 -26.27 20.82 2.71
N ASN A 55 -25.24 21.56 2.27
CA ASN A 55 -24.25 22.14 3.17
C ASN A 55 -23.67 23.41 2.54
N HIS A 56 -24.13 24.58 3.03
CA HIS A 56 -23.74 25.89 2.49
C HIS A 56 -22.54 26.54 3.21
N LYS A 57 -21.81 25.79 4.08
CA LYS A 57 -20.65 26.33 4.81
C LYS A 57 -19.51 26.73 3.88
N LEU A 58 -19.32 26.02 2.78
CA LEU A 58 -18.33 26.30 1.76
C LEU A 58 -18.96 26.24 0.37
N PRO A 59 -18.56 27.10 -0.59
CA PRO A 59 -19.09 27.10 -1.94
C PRO A 59 -18.53 25.95 -2.78
N ARG A 60 -18.75 24.71 -2.31
CA ARG A 60 -18.28 23.47 -2.93
C ARG A 60 -19.40 22.44 -2.95
N ALA A 61 -19.38 21.60 -3.99
CA ALA A 61 -20.25 20.44 -4.06
C ALA A 61 -19.48 19.23 -4.60
N SER A 62 -19.93 18.05 -4.21
CA SER A 62 -19.37 16.77 -4.66
C SER A 62 -20.46 15.76 -4.94
N VAL A 63 -20.15 14.82 -5.83
CA VAL A 63 -20.94 13.64 -6.14
C VAL A 63 -20.10 12.39 -5.91
N ASN A 64 -20.70 11.39 -5.27
CA ASN A 64 -20.15 10.04 -5.12
C ASN A 64 -21.17 9.04 -5.70
N LEU A 65 -20.70 8.18 -6.58
CA LEU A 65 -21.43 7.04 -7.10
C LEU A 65 -20.76 5.77 -6.59
N LEU A 66 -21.50 4.93 -5.90
CA LEU A 66 -21.09 3.59 -5.52
C LEU A 66 -22.01 2.56 -6.20
N ILE A 67 -21.43 1.56 -6.82
CA ILE A 67 -22.12 0.36 -7.27
C ILE A 67 -21.76 -0.76 -6.31
N ASP A 68 -22.70 -1.16 -5.48
CA ASP A 68 -22.52 -2.09 -4.38
C ASP A 68 -22.81 -3.52 -4.84
N ASN A 69 -22.01 -3.98 -5.79
CA ASN A 69 -22.05 -5.36 -6.23
C ASN A 69 -21.33 -6.27 -5.22
N PRO A 70 -21.82 -7.51 -5.01
CA PRO A 70 -21.04 -8.52 -4.31
C PRO A 70 -19.66 -8.71 -4.97
N PRO A 71 -18.65 -9.18 -4.21
CA PRO A 71 -17.32 -9.46 -4.78
C PRO A 71 -17.41 -10.40 -5.98
N ILE A 72 -16.65 -10.12 -7.04
CA ILE A 72 -16.68 -10.82 -8.32
C ILE A 72 -15.42 -11.67 -8.45
N ILE A 73 -15.58 -12.95 -8.80
CA ILE A 73 -14.45 -13.81 -9.17
C ILE A 73 -14.10 -13.51 -10.63
N GLU A 74 -12.93 -12.94 -10.87
CA GLU A 74 -12.43 -12.60 -12.21
C GLU A 74 -11.64 -13.73 -12.87
N GLY A 75 -11.07 -14.64 -12.06
CA GLY A 75 -10.39 -15.86 -12.49
C GLY A 75 -9.22 -15.59 -13.44
N GLU A 76 -9.24 -16.20 -14.64
CA GLU A 76 -8.17 -16.04 -15.63
C GLU A 76 -8.02 -14.61 -16.18
N LEU A 77 -9.05 -13.77 -16.01
CA LEU A 77 -9.06 -12.36 -16.39
C LEU A 77 -8.90 -11.44 -15.18
N ASN A 78 -8.26 -11.93 -14.11
CA ASN A 78 -8.05 -11.13 -12.90
C ASN A 78 -7.33 -9.81 -13.23
N GLY A 79 -7.95 -8.69 -12.80
CA GLY A 79 -7.58 -7.33 -13.15
C GLY A 79 -8.46 -6.68 -14.19
N VAL A 80 -9.46 -7.42 -14.76
CA VAL A 80 -10.38 -6.84 -15.75
C VAL A 80 -11.21 -5.70 -15.16
N GLY A 81 -11.69 -5.82 -13.94
CA GLY A 81 -12.38 -4.73 -13.24
C GLY A 81 -11.45 -3.54 -13.00
N TYR A 82 -10.20 -3.80 -12.64
CA TYR A 82 -9.22 -2.73 -12.41
C TYR A 82 -8.94 -1.91 -13.68
N ILE A 83 -8.60 -2.58 -14.80
CA ILE A 83 -8.33 -1.90 -16.06
C ILE A 83 -9.58 -1.20 -16.63
N THR A 84 -10.78 -1.79 -16.42
CA THR A 84 -12.05 -1.16 -16.79
C THR A 84 -12.21 0.18 -16.08
N GLY A 85 -12.01 0.22 -14.75
CA GLY A 85 -12.02 1.47 -13.98
C GLY A 85 -10.96 2.46 -14.45
N GLY A 86 -9.75 2.00 -14.76
CA GLY A 86 -8.63 2.83 -15.22
C GLY A 86 -8.86 3.52 -16.56
N ILE A 87 -9.60 2.89 -17.47
CA ILE A 87 -9.95 3.48 -18.79
C ILE A 87 -11.25 4.29 -18.77
N MET A 88 -12.10 4.16 -17.73
CA MET A 88 -13.22 5.05 -17.50
C MET A 88 -12.69 6.47 -17.22
N GLY A 89 -13.36 7.50 -17.76
CA GLY A 89 -12.91 8.88 -17.59
C GLY A 89 -11.73 9.31 -18.46
N LYS A 90 -11.20 8.41 -19.33
CA LYS A 90 -10.22 8.75 -20.38
C LYS A 90 -10.91 9.33 -21.63
N GLY A 91 -11.85 10.24 -21.42
CA GLY A 91 -12.79 10.73 -22.41
C GLY A 91 -14.17 10.11 -22.25
N ASN A 92 -15.13 10.63 -22.99
CA ASN A 92 -16.51 10.16 -23.02
C ASN A 92 -17.08 10.28 -24.45
N GLY A 93 -18.30 9.86 -24.67
CA GLY A 93 -18.95 9.94 -25.99
C GLY A 93 -19.11 11.35 -26.58
N TYR A 94 -18.71 12.40 -25.85
CA TYR A 94 -18.85 13.81 -26.22
C TYR A 94 -17.53 14.56 -26.30
N GLN A 95 -16.50 14.10 -25.57
CA GLN A 95 -15.19 14.75 -25.46
C GLN A 95 -14.08 13.69 -25.42
N ASN A 96 -12.97 13.97 -26.10
CA ASN A 96 -11.75 13.20 -25.95
C ASN A 96 -11.09 13.50 -24.59
N LYS A 97 -10.09 12.74 -24.22
CA LYS A 97 -9.37 12.83 -22.93
C LYS A 97 -8.78 14.21 -22.68
N ASP A 98 -8.11 14.79 -23.68
CA ASP A 98 -7.40 16.06 -23.50
C ASP A 98 -8.37 17.20 -23.28
N SER A 99 -9.42 17.32 -24.10
CA SER A 99 -10.48 18.32 -23.95
C SER A 99 -11.23 18.16 -22.63
N LEU A 100 -11.44 16.92 -22.16
CA LEU A 100 -12.08 16.64 -20.86
C LEU A 100 -11.19 17.12 -19.72
N ASN A 101 -9.89 16.79 -19.77
CA ASN A 101 -8.92 17.19 -18.73
C ASN A 101 -8.75 18.71 -18.68
N GLU A 102 -8.60 19.39 -19.84
CA GLU A 102 -8.51 20.86 -19.91
C GLU A 102 -9.72 21.54 -19.25
N GLU A 103 -10.92 21.01 -19.49
CA GLU A 103 -12.14 21.57 -18.87
C GLU A 103 -12.20 21.31 -17.36
N ILE A 104 -11.80 20.12 -16.89
CA ILE A 104 -11.69 19.77 -15.48
C ILE A 104 -10.69 20.69 -14.78
N ASP A 105 -9.52 20.88 -15.36
CA ASP A 105 -8.45 21.74 -14.81
C ASP A 105 -8.87 23.21 -14.78
N PHE A 106 -9.52 23.71 -15.84
CA PHE A 106 -10.05 25.08 -15.87
C PHE A 106 -11.04 25.35 -14.74
N MET A 107 -11.88 24.38 -14.41
CA MET A 107 -12.85 24.50 -13.32
C MET A 107 -12.24 24.23 -11.93
N GLY A 108 -10.99 23.81 -11.82
CA GLY A 108 -10.36 23.33 -10.59
C GLY A 108 -11.14 22.16 -9.99
N ALA A 109 -11.77 21.36 -10.86
CA ALA A 109 -12.54 20.20 -10.46
C ALA A 109 -11.64 18.96 -10.28
N ARG A 110 -12.18 17.95 -9.62
CA ARG A 110 -11.59 16.61 -9.55
C ARG A 110 -12.63 15.61 -9.99
N MET A 111 -12.20 14.60 -10.75
CA MET A 111 -13.06 13.54 -11.23
C MET A 111 -12.25 12.24 -11.30
N SER A 112 -12.83 11.15 -10.79
CA SER A 112 -12.21 9.82 -10.82
C SER A 112 -13.27 8.74 -10.99
N PHE A 113 -12.89 7.62 -11.60
CA PHE A 113 -13.74 6.45 -11.78
C PHE A 113 -13.05 5.19 -11.33
N SER A 114 -13.85 4.20 -11.00
CA SER A 114 -13.48 2.81 -10.81
C SER A 114 -14.56 1.92 -11.42
N SER A 115 -14.32 0.63 -11.52
CA SER A 115 -15.36 -0.33 -11.96
C SER A 115 -16.57 -0.41 -11.02
N GLN A 116 -16.45 0.13 -9.81
CA GLN A 116 -17.51 0.15 -8.80
C GLN A 116 -18.09 1.57 -8.59
N GLY A 117 -17.88 2.50 -9.52
CA GLY A 117 -18.43 3.83 -9.43
C GLY A 117 -17.45 4.95 -9.70
N GLY A 118 -17.57 6.06 -8.96
CA GLY A 118 -16.69 7.20 -9.15
C GLY A 118 -17.06 8.38 -8.25
N ALA A 119 -16.22 9.42 -8.30
CA ALA A 119 -16.45 10.65 -7.55
C ALA A 119 -16.05 11.87 -8.37
N ALA A 120 -16.76 13.00 -8.14
CA ALA A 120 -16.32 14.28 -8.65
C ALA A 120 -16.61 15.39 -7.63
N SER A 121 -15.81 16.46 -7.67
CA SER A 121 -15.98 17.62 -6.81
C SER A 121 -15.54 18.91 -7.51
N SER A 122 -16.19 20.01 -7.19
CA SER A 122 -15.84 21.34 -7.70
C SER A 122 -16.38 22.46 -6.83
N LEU A 123 -16.08 23.71 -7.20
CA LEU A 123 -16.83 24.84 -6.70
C LEU A 123 -18.30 24.75 -7.16
N SER A 124 -19.24 25.22 -6.31
CA SER A 124 -20.69 25.14 -6.56
C SER A 124 -21.11 25.76 -7.90
N ARG A 125 -20.47 26.86 -8.31
CA ARG A 125 -20.73 27.53 -9.59
C ARG A 125 -20.48 26.68 -10.82
N TYR A 126 -19.59 25.65 -10.71
CA TYR A 126 -19.26 24.73 -11.79
C TYR A 126 -19.93 23.36 -11.64
N PHE A 127 -20.56 23.10 -10.50
CA PHE A 127 -21.00 21.76 -10.14
C PHE A 127 -22.02 21.17 -11.13
N GLU A 128 -22.93 21.98 -11.67
CA GLU A 128 -23.89 21.51 -12.68
C GLU A 128 -23.19 20.96 -13.94
N ARG A 129 -22.11 21.64 -14.38
CA ARG A 129 -21.29 21.19 -15.51
C ARG A 129 -20.49 19.96 -15.16
N VAL A 130 -19.84 19.95 -13.98
CA VAL A 130 -19.04 18.81 -13.49
C VAL A 130 -19.92 17.56 -13.30
N LEU A 131 -21.12 17.68 -12.75
CA LEU A 131 -22.08 16.58 -12.63
C LEU A 131 -22.51 16.04 -14.01
N THR A 132 -22.66 16.94 -14.99
CA THR A 132 -22.94 16.52 -16.38
C THR A 132 -21.78 15.72 -16.96
N MET A 133 -20.55 16.22 -16.86
CA MET A 133 -19.35 15.53 -17.34
C MET A 133 -19.14 14.19 -16.61
N PHE A 134 -19.35 14.17 -15.29
CA PHE A 134 -19.31 12.95 -14.49
C PHE A 134 -20.30 11.91 -14.99
N SER A 135 -21.54 12.30 -15.21
CA SER A 135 -22.55 11.37 -15.75
C SER A 135 -22.20 10.86 -17.15
N GLN A 136 -21.60 11.71 -17.98
CA GLN A 136 -21.13 11.32 -19.32
C GLN A 136 -19.96 10.32 -19.23
N GLY A 137 -18.98 10.56 -18.35
CA GLY A 137 -17.86 9.64 -18.11
C GLY A 137 -18.31 8.30 -17.52
N ALA A 138 -19.31 8.34 -16.62
CA ALA A 138 -19.85 7.13 -16.00
C ALA A 138 -20.73 6.30 -16.95
N LEU A 139 -21.61 6.95 -17.76
CA LEU A 139 -22.65 6.26 -18.52
C LEU A 139 -22.38 6.14 -20.02
N SER A 140 -21.37 6.83 -20.52
CA SER A 140 -20.95 6.80 -21.93
C SER A 140 -19.43 6.95 -22.01
N PRO A 141 -18.68 6.07 -21.33
CA PRO A 141 -17.21 6.11 -21.39
C PRO A 141 -16.71 5.86 -22.81
N ASN A 142 -15.61 6.50 -23.17
CA ASN A 142 -14.95 6.26 -24.46
C ASN A 142 -13.88 5.18 -24.30
N PHE A 143 -14.25 3.94 -24.52
CA PHE A 143 -13.33 2.80 -24.46
C PHE A 143 -12.49 2.72 -25.75
N SER A 144 -11.41 3.50 -25.82
CA SER A 144 -10.50 3.47 -26.96
C SER A 144 -9.41 2.41 -26.79
N LYS A 145 -8.96 1.83 -27.91
CA LYS A 145 -7.85 0.86 -27.90
C LYS A 145 -6.54 1.48 -27.46
N GLU A 146 -6.35 2.77 -27.75
CA GLU A 146 -5.15 3.51 -27.36
C GLU A 146 -5.04 3.64 -25.84
N GLU A 147 -6.08 4.16 -25.18
CA GLU A 147 -6.11 4.32 -23.73
C GLU A 147 -6.06 2.98 -23.00
N PHE A 148 -6.72 1.96 -23.55
CA PHE A 148 -6.63 0.58 -23.02
C PHE A 148 -5.19 0.06 -23.05
N ASN A 149 -4.48 0.21 -24.17
CA ASN A 149 -3.10 -0.25 -24.27
C ASN A 149 -2.15 0.53 -23.35
N GLN A 150 -2.35 1.85 -23.23
CA GLN A 150 -1.57 2.66 -22.29
C GLN A 150 -1.77 2.21 -20.85
N GLU A 151 -3.03 2.05 -20.40
CA GLU A 151 -3.35 1.60 -19.06
C GLU A 151 -2.82 0.19 -18.79
N LYS A 152 -2.98 -0.72 -19.75
CA LYS A 152 -2.43 -2.09 -19.67
C LYS A 152 -0.91 -2.09 -19.49
N ASN A 153 -0.18 -1.25 -20.22
CA ASN A 153 1.28 -1.15 -20.07
C ASN A 153 1.67 -0.60 -18.70
N ILE A 154 0.96 0.42 -18.19
CA ILE A 154 1.18 0.95 -16.84
C ILE A 154 0.97 -0.15 -15.79
N LEU A 155 -0.08 -0.94 -15.93
CA LEU A 155 -0.38 -2.04 -15.00
C LEU A 155 0.68 -3.15 -15.07
N LEU A 156 1.15 -3.52 -16.26
CA LEU A 156 2.24 -4.50 -16.42
C LEU A 156 3.54 -4.01 -15.77
N ASP A 157 3.86 -2.73 -15.89
CA ASP A 157 5.02 -2.14 -15.21
C ASP A 157 4.84 -2.11 -13.68
N ASN A 158 3.63 -1.82 -13.19
CA ASN A 158 3.33 -1.87 -11.76
C ASN A 158 3.47 -3.29 -11.21
N ILE A 159 2.91 -4.30 -11.88
CA ILE A 159 3.05 -5.72 -11.50
C ILE A 159 4.53 -6.11 -11.39
N LYS A 160 5.36 -5.71 -12.37
CA LYS A 160 6.79 -5.98 -12.36
C LYS A 160 7.52 -5.33 -11.18
N ASN A 161 7.09 -4.15 -10.75
CA ASN A 161 7.64 -3.47 -9.58
C ASN A 161 7.15 -4.13 -8.28
N ASP A 162 5.85 -4.46 -8.20
CA ASP A 162 5.25 -5.13 -7.05
C ASP A 162 5.85 -6.51 -6.80
N ASP A 163 6.23 -7.23 -7.84
CA ASP A 163 6.91 -8.53 -7.74
C ASP A 163 8.31 -8.48 -7.11
N LYS A 164 8.86 -7.28 -6.92
CA LYS A 164 10.12 -7.02 -6.22
C LYS A 164 9.93 -6.31 -4.87
N ASN A 165 8.71 -5.92 -4.56
CA ASN A 165 8.39 -5.18 -3.35
C ASN A 165 7.90 -6.12 -2.25
N THR A 166 8.65 -6.20 -1.14
CA THR A 166 8.34 -7.08 -0.02
C THR A 166 6.95 -6.83 0.58
N VAL A 167 6.52 -5.57 0.70
CA VAL A 167 5.20 -5.21 1.25
C VAL A 167 4.08 -5.64 0.31
N SER A 168 4.24 -5.45 -1.01
CA SER A 168 3.24 -5.87 -2.01
C SER A 168 3.07 -7.39 -2.02
N ILE A 169 4.19 -8.13 -1.93
CA ILE A 169 4.18 -9.59 -1.86
C ILE A 169 3.58 -10.08 -0.55
N ALA A 170 3.95 -9.48 0.60
CA ALA A 170 3.36 -9.82 1.88
C ALA A 170 1.84 -9.73 1.82
N ARG A 171 1.30 -8.58 1.40
CA ARG A 171 -0.15 -8.35 1.27
C ARG A 171 -0.84 -9.34 0.32
N ARG A 172 -0.20 -9.66 -0.81
CA ARG A 172 -0.70 -10.66 -1.77
C ARG A 172 -0.86 -12.02 -1.10
N VAL A 173 0.21 -12.51 -0.48
CA VAL A 173 0.22 -13.85 0.13
C VAL A 173 -0.67 -13.90 1.36
N GLU A 174 -0.74 -12.84 2.16
CA GLU A 174 -1.70 -12.71 3.26
C GLU A 174 -3.15 -12.96 2.79
N ASN A 175 -3.54 -12.35 1.68
CA ASN A 175 -4.88 -12.51 1.13
C ASN A 175 -5.11 -13.91 0.55
N VAL A 176 -4.14 -14.45 -0.19
CA VAL A 176 -4.22 -15.84 -0.70
C VAL A 176 -4.36 -16.84 0.42
N LEU A 177 -3.58 -16.70 1.50
CA LEU A 177 -3.62 -17.62 2.63
C LEU A 177 -4.91 -17.47 3.46
N ALA A 178 -5.44 -16.25 3.59
CA ALA A 178 -6.67 -16.00 4.33
C ALA A 178 -7.91 -16.51 3.60
N TYR A 179 -8.01 -16.26 2.30
CA TYR A 179 -9.24 -16.48 1.54
C TYR A 179 -9.15 -17.64 0.53
N GLY A 180 -7.94 -18.01 0.11
CA GLY A 180 -7.71 -18.93 -1.01
C GLY A 180 -7.62 -18.23 -2.36
N ALA A 181 -6.80 -18.77 -3.27
CA ALA A 181 -6.54 -18.17 -4.59
C ALA A 181 -7.78 -18.07 -5.51
N ASN A 182 -8.84 -18.82 -5.23
CA ASN A 182 -10.08 -18.83 -6.01
C ASN A 182 -11.21 -18.03 -5.34
N HIS A 183 -10.90 -17.24 -4.32
CA HIS A 183 -11.83 -16.34 -3.65
C HIS A 183 -11.61 -14.91 -4.15
N PRO A 184 -12.62 -14.06 -4.34
CA PRO A 184 -12.44 -12.69 -4.84
C PRO A 184 -11.45 -11.85 -4.04
N TYR A 185 -11.35 -12.09 -2.73
CA TYR A 185 -10.41 -11.39 -1.84
C TYR A 185 -9.02 -12.03 -1.80
N GLY A 186 -8.87 -13.25 -2.31
CA GLY A 186 -7.59 -13.93 -2.44
C GLY A 186 -6.99 -13.87 -3.85
N GLU A 187 -7.80 -13.56 -4.87
CA GLU A 187 -7.31 -13.33 -6.23
C GLU A 187 -6.39 -12.11 -6.28
N PHE A 188 -5.41 -12.14 -7.16
CA PHE A 188 -4.52 -11.01 -7.40
C PHE A 188 -4.12 -10.95 -8.88
N ILE A 189 -3.81 -9.74 -9.34
CA ILE A 189 -3.46 -9.48 -10.73
C ILE A 189 -2.05 -10.03 -10.99
N THR A 190 -1.92 -10.84 -12.06
CA THR A 190 -0.64 -11.37 -12.54
C THR A 190 -0.32 -10.79 -13.92
N LYS A 191 0.94 -10.94 -14.33
CA LYS A 191 1.34 -10.60 -15.70
C LYS A 191 0.52 -11.40 -16.71
N GLU A 192 0.35 -12.69 -16.46
CA GLU A 192 -0.35 -13.62 -17.34
C GLU A 192 -1.84 -13.27 -17.46
N SER A 193 -2.53 -12.95 -16.35
CA SER A 193 -3.93 -12.53 -16.39
C SER A 193 -4.07 -11.20 -17.13
N MET A 194 -3.20 -10.23 -16.86
CA MET A 194 -3.22 -8.93 -17.52
C MET A 194 -2.94 -9.05 -19.03
N GLU A 195 -2.01 -9.91 -19.46
CA GLU A 195 -1.72 -10.13 -20.87
C GLU A 195 -2.90 -10.72 -21.63
N ARG A 196 -3.73 -11.57 -21.00
CA ARG A 196 -4.94 -12.18 -21.59
C ARG A 196 -6.08 -11.19 -21.79
N ILE A 197 -6.22 -10.18 -20.93
CA ILE A 197 -7.32 -9.23 -21.01
C ILE A 197 -7.25 -8.43 -22.31
N GLU A 198 -8.35 -8.40 -23.05
CA GLU A 198 -8.56 -7.59 -24.25
C GLU A 198 -9.56 -6.46 -23.96
N LEU A 199 -9.58 -5.43 -24.80
CA LEU A 199 -10.54 -4.32 -24.68
C LEU A 199 -11.99 -4.79 -24.62
N LYS A 200 -12.35 -5.83 -25.39
CA LYS A 200 -13.70 -6.41 -25.38
C LYS A 200 -14.11 -6.95 -23.99
N ASP A 201 -13.13 -7.47 -23.22
CA ASP A 201 -13.39 -8.02 -21.88
C ASP A 201 -13.69 -6.89 -20.88
N ALA A 202 -12.96 -5.77 -20.97
CA ALA A 202 -13.23 -4.57 -20.18
C ALA A 202 -14.61 -3.96 -20.52
N ILE A 203 -14.97 -3.88 -21.80
CA ILE A 203 -16.30 -3.42 -22.25
C ILE A 203 -17.38 -4.35 -21.69
N LYS A 204 -17.17 -5.67 -21.82
CA LYS A 204 -18.12 -6.66 -21.30
C LYS A 204 -18.28 -6.54 -19.79
N PHE A 205 -17.17 -6.37 -19.04
CA PHE A 205 -17.21 -6.19 -17.59
C PHE A 205 -18.02 -4.93 -17.22
N TYR A 206 -17.80 -3.82 -17.91
CA TYR A 206 -18.60 -2.61 -17.72
C TYR A 206 -20.07 -2.86 -18.00
N ASP A 207 -20.39 -3.50 -19.14
CA ASP A 207 -21.77 -3.78 -19.53
C ASP A 207 -22.47 -4.73 -18.57
N ASP A 208 -21.77 -5.70 -17.97
CA ASP A 208 -22.34 -6.66 -17.05
C ASP A 208 -22.55 -6.07 -15.65
N TYR A 209 -21.60 -5.28 -15.14
CA TYR A 209 -21.53 -4.92 -13.71
C TYR A 209 -21.78 -3.44 -13.38
N PHE A 210 -21.67 -2.54 -14.35
CA PHE A 210 -21.92 -1.11 -14.12
C PHE A 210 -23.41 -0.78 -14.32
N LYS A 211 -24.25 -1.14 -13.33
CA LYS A 211 -25.71 -1.08 -13.39
C LYS A 211 -26.30 -0.24 -12.27
N PRO A 212 -27.50 0.39 -12.48
CA PRO A 212 -28.10 1.30 -11.50
C PRO A 212 -28.82 0.60 -10.33
N ASN A 213 -29.19 -0.66 -10.44
CA ASN A 213 -30.06 -1.35 -9.47
C ASN A 213 -29.41 -1.59 -8.11
N ASN A 214 -28.06 -1.66 -8.03
CA ASN A 214 -27.29 -1.68 -6.78
C ASN A 214 -26.47 -0.40 -6.59
N ALA A 215 -26.88 0.71 -7.20
CA ALA A 215 -26.10 1.93 -7.20
C ALA A 215 -26.69 2.98 -6.26
N TYR A 216 -25.79 3.69 -5.59
CA TYR A 216 -26.05 4.80 -4.68
C TYR A 216 -25.36 6.05 -5.22
N LEU A 217 -26.11 7.12 -5.45
CA LEU A 217 -25.60 8.43 -5.87
C LEU A 217 -25.80 9.43 -4.75
N VAL A 218 -24.72 9.84 -4.10
CA VAL A 218 -24.76 10.86 -3.05
C VAL A 218 -24.24 12.18 -3.57
N ILE A 219 -25.01 13.24 -3.42
CA ILE A 219 -24.62 14.60 -3.77
C ILE A 219 -24.67 15.46 -2.50
N ILE A 220 -23.53 16.05 -2.16
CA ILE A 220 -23.36 16.84 -0.94
C ILE A 220 -22.68 18.17 -1.22
N GLY A 221 -23.11 19.21 -0.54
CA GLY A 221 -22.48 20.52 -0.55
C GLY A 221 -23.46 21.67 -0.78
N ASP A 222 -22.93 22.77 -1.28
CA ASP A 222 -23.68 23.99 -1.57
C ASP A 222 -24.46 23.83 -2.90
N ILE A 223 -25.64 23.23 -2.79
CA ILE A 223 -26.53 22.86 -3.90
C ILE A 223 -27.96 23.31 -3.63
N ASP A 224 -28.73 23.59 -4.69
CA ASP A 224 -30.20 23.65 -4.66
C ASP A 224 -30.73 22.24 -4.98
N ILE A 225 -31.32 21.58 -3.99
CA ILE A 225 -31.83 20.21 -4.12
C ILE A 225 -32.89 20.10 -5.23
N LYS A 226 -33.80 21.07 -5.38
CA LYS A 226 -34.86 21.00 -6.40
C LYS A 226 -34.29 21.04 -7.81
N LYS A 227 -33.31 21.92 -8.04
CA LYS A 227 -32.62 22.07 -9.32
C LYS A 227 -31.76 20.86 -9.61
N THR A 228 -30.96 20.44 -8.62
CA THR A 228 -30.06 19.28 -8.74
C THR A 228 -30.83 17.99 -8.96
N LYS A 229 -31.98 17.79 -8.29
CA LYS A 229 -32.85 16.63 -8.50
C LYS A 229 -33.39 16.55 -9.94
N LYS A 230 -33.77 17.68 -10.56
CA LYS A 230 -34.18 17.71 -11.96
C LYS A 230 -33.03 17.33 -12.88
N LEU A 231 -31.82 17.83 -12.60
CA LEU A 231 -30.64 17.54 -13.38
C LEU A 231 -30.27 16.05 -13.28
N VAL A 232 -30.21 15.49 -12.07
CA VAL A 232 -29.94 14.05 -11.84
C VAL A 232 -30.93 13.16 -12.60
N LYS A 233 -32.24 13.48 -12.53
CA LYS A 233 -33.25 12.72 -13.30
C LYS A 233 -33.02 12.80 -14.80
N LYS A 234 -32.56 13.93 -15.32
CA LYS A 234 -32.23 14.10 -16.74
C LYS A 234 -30.99 13.29 -17.14
N LEU A 235 -29.95 13.33 -16.32
CA LEU A 235 -28.64 12.72 -16.60
C LEU A 235 -28.65 11.20 -16.42
N PHE A 236 -29.19 10.71 -15.31
CA PHE A 236 -29.13 9.30 -14.93
C PHE A 236 -30.41 8.51 -15.27
N GLY A 237 -31.48 9.17 -15.66
CA GLY A 237 -32.78 8.53 -15.90
C GLY A 237 -32.80 7.55 -17.08
N LYS A 238 -31.85 7.67 -18.01
CA LYS A 238 -31.68 6.76 -19.16
C LYS A 238 -30.68 5.64 -18.91
N TRP A 239 -30.03 5.60 -17.75
CA TRP A 239 -29.13 4.52 -17.37
C TRP A 239 -29.93 3.22 -17.32
N LYS A 240 -29.57 2.29 -18.19
CA LYS A 240 -30.34 1.06 -18.41
C LYS A 240 -30.24 0.14 -17.20
N ASN A 241 -31.39 -0.33 -16.76
CA ASN A 241 -31.54 -1.43 -15.84
C ASN A 241 -32.07 -2.62 -16.62
N ASP A 242 -31.31 -3.70 -16.72
CA ASP A 242 -31.75 -4.94 -17.34
C ASP A 242 -32.57 -5.71 -16.31
N ARG A 243 -33.87 -5.34 -16.17
CA ARG A 243 -34.80 -5.93 -15.19
C ARG A 243 -34.98 -7.45 -15.33
N ASP A 244 -34.72 -8.02 -16.50
CA ASP A 244 -34.73 -9.47 -16.71
C ASP A 244 -33.61 -10.20 -15.93
N LEU A 245 -32.73 -9.44 -15.30
CA LEU A 245 -31.65 -9.93 -14.44
C LEU A 245 -31.98 -9.84 -12.94
N GLU A 246 -33.17 -9.37 -12.52
CA GLU A 246 -33.58 -9.45 -11.12
C GLU A 246 -33.48 -10.91 -10.63
N GLY A 247 -32.50 -11.20 -9.81
CA GLY A 247 -32.15 -12.54 -9.33
C GLY A 247 -31.20 -13.33 -10.23
N LYS A 248 -31.04 -13.04 -11.54
CA LYS A 248 -30.06 -13.71 -12.41
C LYS A 248 -28.71 -12.99 -12.39
N PHE A 249 -28.69 -11.68 -12.24
CA PHE A 249 -27.45 -10.91 -12.12
C PHE A 249 -26.67 -11.32 -10.85
N LEU A 250 -27.38 -11.63 -9.77
CA LEU A 250 -26.79 -12.14 -8.53
C LEU A 250 -26.71 -13.69 -8.50
N LYS A 251 -27.50 -14.40 -9.29
CA LYS A 251 -27.57 -15.88 -9.29
C LYS A 251 -26.90 -16.58 -10.46
N GLY A 252 -26.61 -15.91 -11.56
CA GLY A 252 -26.25 -16.58 -12.81
C GLY A 252 -24.80 -16.48 -13.24
N SER A 253 -24.02 -15.53 -12.73
CA SER A 253 -22.61 -15.36 -13.06
C SER A 253 -21.70 -15.53 -11.83
N GLN A 254 -22.24 -15.66 -10.65
CA GLN A 254 -21.47 -15.99 -9.46
C GLN A 254 -21.44 -17.51 -9.30
N ASN A 255 -20.27 -18.09 -9.59
CA ASN A 255 -19.88 -19.26 -8.83
C ASN A 255 -20.09 -18.87 -7.36
N GLU A 256 -20.84 -19.66 -6.60
CA GLU A 256 -21.02 -19.43 -5.17
C GLU A 256 -19.65 -19.13 -4.56
N ILE A 257 -19.50 -17.93 -3.99
CA ILE A 257 -18.28 -17.57 -3.27
C ILE A 257 -18.17 -18.58 -2.14
N LYS A 258 -17.21 -19.48 -2.23
CA LYS A 258 -17.00 -20.48 -1.19
C LYS A 258 -16.49 -19.77 0.06
N GLU A 259 -17.10 -20.07 1.19
CA GLU A 259 -16.59 -19.62 2.48
C GLU A 259 -15.10 -20.00 2.60
N PRO A 260 -14.23 -19.04 2.97
CA PRO A 260 -12.83 -19.33 3.15
C PRO A 260 -12.61 -20.32 4.29
N VAL A 261 -11.72 -21.29 4.06
CA VAL A 261 -11.40 -22.32 5.05
C VAL A 261 -10.59 -21.72 6.18
N GLN A 262 -11.13 -21.76 7.38
CA GLN A 262 -10.42 -21.29 8.57
C GLN A 262 -9.39 -22.33 9.00
N GLN A 263 -8.19 -21.89 9.36
CA GLN A 263 -7.16 -22.76 9.94
C GLN A 263 -7.61 -23.30 11.30
N GLU A 264 -7.16 -24.50 11.66
CA GLU A 264 -7.50 -25.13 12.95
C GLU A 264 -6.44 -24.83 14.03
N GLU A 265 -5.20 -24.48 13.63
CA GLU A 265 -4.11 -24.15 14.53
C GLU A 265 -3.31 -22.93 14.05
N ILE A 266 -2.56 -22.32 14.97
CA ILE A 266 -1.66 -21.21 14.64
C ILE A 266 -0.50 -21.72 13.80
N THR A 267 -0.17 -20.98 12.73
CA THR A 267 0.92 -21.33 11.80
C THR A 267 1.81 -20.13 11.51
N ILE A 268 3.10 -20.39 11.22
CA ILE A 268 4.02 -19.41 10.63
C ILE A 268 4.18 -19.74 9.15
N ASN A 269 3.97 -18.76 8.28
CA ASN A 269 3.99 -18.91 6.83
C ASN A 269 5.08 -17.98 6.29
N VAL A 270 6.17 -18.54 5.77
CA VAL A 270 7.37 -17.78 5.37
C VAL A 270 7.44 -17.65 3.86
N ILE A 271 7.69 -16.42 3.42
CA ILE A 271 7.97 -16.08 2.02
C ILE A 271 9.37 -15.51 1.95
N ASP A 272 10.24 -16.17 1.19
CA ASP A 272 11.62 -15.72 1.00
C ASP A 272 11.70 -14.57 -0.01
N MET A 273 12.24 -13.46 0.46
CA MET A 273 12.60 -12.29 -0.33
C MET A 273 14.09 -11.96 -0.12
N PRO A 274 14.99 -12.59 -0.90
CA PRO A 274 16.45 -12.56 -0.66
C PRO A 274 17.06 -11.15 -0.57
N ASN A 275 16.45 -10.17 -1.26
CA ASN A 275 16.92 -8.79 -1.33
C ASN A 275 16.22 -7.87 -0.33
N SER A 276 15.36 -8.39 0.55
CA SER A 276 14.67 -7.56 1.53
C SER A 276 15.60 -7.14 2.66
N ALA A 277 15.60 -5.84 2.97
CA ALA A 277 16.32 -5.30 4.13
C ALA A 277 15.52 -5.49 5.44
N ASN A 278 14.20 -5.59 5.35
CA ASN A 278 13.29 -5.74 6.48
C ASN A 278 12.43 -6.99 6.31
N SER A 279 11.82 -7.42 7.40
CA SER A 279 10.78 -8.44 7.40
C SER A 279 9.42 -7.82 7.65
N GLU A 280 8.44 -8.13 6.82
CA GLU A 280 7.04 -7.84 7.06
C GLU A 280 6.43 -9.00 7.85
N ILE A 281 5.78 -8.70 8.97
CA ILE A 281 5.13 -9.67 9.85
C ILE A 281 3.67 -9.29 9.95
N THR A 282 2.77 -10.19 9.61
CA THR A 282 1.34 -10.02 9.80
C THR A 282 0.74 -11.25 10.48
N PHE A 283 0.25 -11.05 11.68
CA PHE A 283 -0.67 -11.98 12.33
C PHE A 283 -2.06 -11.71 11.80
N GLN A 284 -2.75 -12.73 11.30
CA GLN A 284 -4.10 -12.58 10.77
C GLN A 284 -5.01 -13.75 11.11
N ASN A 285 -6.28 -13.48 11.28
CA ASN A 285 -7.36 -14.47 11.28
C ASN A 285 -8.64 -13.92 10.66
N LEU A 286 -9.48 -14.79 10.16
CA LEU A 286 -10.79 -14.42 9.65
C LEU A 286 -11.77 -14.14 10.79
N VAL A 287 -12.58 -13.10 10.60
CA VAL A 287 -13.61 -12.66 11.52
C VAL A 287 -14.96 -12.56 10.80
N ASP A 288 -16.00 -12.96 11.52
CA ASP A 288 -17.38 -12.78 11.11
C ASP A 288 -17.92 -11.59 11.91
N LEU A 289 -17.74 -10.40 11.35
CA LEU A 289 -18.12 -9.13 11.96
C LEU A 289 -18.80 -8.24 10.92
N GLN A 290 -19.98 -7.75 11.25
CA GLN A 290 -20.74 -6.83 10.44
C GLN A 290 -21.13 -5.58 11.26
N MET A 291 -21.37 -4.45 10.57
CA MET A 291 -21.76 -3.19 11.23
C MET A 291 -23.07 -3.30 12.03
N ILE A 292 -23.91 -4.29 11.72
CA ILE A 292 -25.19 -4.55 12.40
C ILE A 292 -25.03 -5.34 13.70
N ASP A 293 -23.88 -5.96 13.94
CA ASP A 293 -23.66 -6.82 15.11
C ASP A 293 -23.69 -6.04 16.42
N GLU A 294 -24.25 -6.65 17.46
CA GLU A 294 -24.38 -6.04 18.79
C GLU A 294 -23.00 -5.71 19.41
N ASP A 295 -21.99 -6.52 19.14
CA ASP A 295 -20.64 -6.37 19.67
C ASP A 295 -19.68 -5.60 18.72
N TYR A 296 -20.21 -5.02 17.63
CA TYR A 296 -19.43 -4.21 16.69
C TYR A 296 -18.62 -3.11 17.38
N TYR A 297 -19.28 -2.32 18.25
CA TYR A 297 -18.62 -1.23 18.97
C TYR A 297 -17.56 -1.74 19.94
N SER A 298 -17.78 -2.88 20.56
CA SER A 298 -16.83 -3.52 21.45
C SER A 298 -15.60 -4.02 20.70
N ALA A 299 -15.78 -4.55 19.49
CA ALA A 299 -14.68 -4.95 18.60
C ALA A 299 -13.83 -3.76 18.18
N LEU A 300 -14.45 -2.63 17.82
CA LEU A 300 -13.75 -1.40 17.47
C LEU A 300 -12.90 -0.87 18.64
N ILE A 301 -13.46 -0.83 19.85
CA ILE A 301 -12.73 -0.35 21.05
C ILE A 301 -11.64 -1.33 21.44
N ALA A 302 -11.88 -2.66 21.37
CA ALA A 302 -10.85 -3.65 21.61
C ALA A 302 -9.66 -3.49 20.67
N ASN A 303 -9.92 -3.32 19.36
CA ASN A 303 -8.88 -3.06 18.37
C ASN A 303 -8.16 -1.73 18.63
N ARG A 304 -8.88 -0.69 19.05
CA ARG A 304 -8.28 0.61 19.39
C ARG A 304 -7.26 0.51 20.52
N ILE A 305 -7.61 -0.18 21.59
CA ILE A 305 -6.71 -0.39 22.74
C ILE A 305 -5.55 -1.30 22.33
N PHE A 306 -5.82 -2.32 21.53
CA PHE A 306 -4.82 -3.30 21.16
C PHE A 306 -3.76 -2.74 20.21
N GLY A 307 -4.13 -2.15 19.07
CA GLY A 307 -3.16 -1.78 18.04
C GLY A 307 -3.58 -0.68 17.07
N ALA A 308 -4.78 -0.07 17.17
CA ALA A 308 -5.24 0.91 16.18
C ALA A 308 -4.82 2.36 16.52
N GLY A 309 -3.57 2.57 16.95
CA GLY A 309 -3.05 3.91 17.20
C GLY A 309 -1.69 3.90 17.89
N PRO A 310 -1.00 5.05 17.91
CA PRO A 310 0.34 5.15 18.49
C PRO A 310 0.37 5.02 20.02
N GLU A 311 -0.77 5.12 20.69
CA GLU A 311 -0.93 4.92 22.14
C GLU A 311 -1.36 3.49 22.51
N SER A 312 -1.51 2.60 21.53
CA SER A 312 -1.98 1.24 21.72
C SER A 312 -0.93 0.33 22.38
N ARG A 313 -1.39 -0.80 22.96
CA ARG A 313 -0.51 -1.77 23.61
C ARG A 313 0.56 -2.31 22.65
N LEU A 314 0.16 -2.68 21.43
CA LEU A 314 1.06 -3.25 20.45
C LEU A 314 2.14 -2.25 20.01
N PHE A 315 1.74 -0.99 19.76
CA PHE A 315 2.68 0.06 19.39
C PHE A 315 3.67 0.35 20.51
N ASN A 316 3.19 0.54 21.74
CA ASN A 316 4.04 0.79 22.90
C ASN A 316 5.04 -0.35 23.14
N ASN A 317 4.60 -1.61 23.08
CA ASN A 317 5.47 -2.75 23.26
C ASN A 317 6.57 -2.80 22.17
N ILE A 318 6.18 -2.85 20.89
CA ILE A 318 7.13 -3.14 19.80
C ILE A 318 8.02 -1.94 19.49
N ARG A 319 7.47 -0.72 19.51
CA ARG A 319 8.23 0.49 19.19
C ARG A 319 8.90 1.09 20.40
N GLU A 320 8.13 1.44 21.45
CA GLU A 320 8.64 2.25 22.56
C GLU A 320 9.48 1.41 23.52
N ASP A 321 8.99 0.22 23.92
CA ASP A 321 9.68 -0.62 24.91
C ASP A 321 10.83 -1.44 24.28
N LYS A 322 10.61 -2.02 23.10
CA LYS A 322 11.55 -2.96 22.47
C LYS A 322 12.41 -2.33 21.37
N GLY A 323 11.94 -1.27 20.71
CA GLY A 323 12.64 -0.65 19.59
C GLY A 323 12.84 -1.58 18.39
N TYR A 324 11.95 -2.54 18.19
CA TYR A 324 12.06 -3.51 17.10
C TYR A 324 11.63 -2.94 15.75
N ALA A 325 10.69 -1.98 15.75
CA ALA A 325 10.12 -1.39 14.56
C ALA A 325 9.76 0.09 14.76
N TYR A 326 9.51 0.81 13.67
CA TYR A 326 8.98 2.17 13.71
C TYR A 326 7.51 2.24 14.10
N GLY A 327 6.80 1.12 14.09
CA GLY A 327 5.42 1.01 14.54
C GLY A 327 4.90 -0.40 14.38
N ALA A 328 3.86 -0.71 15.14
CA ALA A 328 3.10 -1.94 15.02
C ALA A 328 1.63 -1.59 15.21
N TYR A 329 0.78 -2.09 14.32
CA TYR A 329 -0.61 -1.70 14.25
C TYR A 329 -1.53 -2.89 14.07
N SER A 330 -2.78 -2.75 14.50
CA SER A 330 -3.82 -3.70 14.22
C SER A 330 -5.01 -3.08 13.51
N SER A 331 -5.73 -3.91 12.78
CA SER A 331 -6.97 -3.56 12.12
C SER A 331 -7.98 -4.69 12.30
N ILE A 332 -9.24 -4.34 12.49
CA ILE A 332 -10.36 -5.27 12.39
C ILE A 332 -11.30 -4.77 11.29
N GLY A 333 -11.54 -5.61 10.30
CA GLY A 333 -12.47 -5.32 9.22
C GLY A 333 -13.87 -5.80 9.55
N ASP A 334 -14.84 -5.28 8.83
CA ASP A 334 -16.21 -5.77 8.74
C ASP A 334 -16.56 -6.00 7.26
N ASP A 335 -17.42 -6.97 6.98
CA ASP A 335 -17.86 -7.27 5.62
C ASP A 335 -19.23 -7.94 5.63
N LYS A 336 -20.11 -7.54 4.72
CA LYS A 336 -21.46 -8.10 4.60
C LYS A 336 -21.56 -9.26 3.61
N TYR A 337 -20.54 -9.46 2.78
CA TYR A 337 -20.55 -10.46 1.71
C TYR A 337 -19.69 -11.67 2.01
N SER A 338 -18.67 -11.53 2.87
CA SER A 338 -17.75 -12.59 3.25
C SER A 338 -17.17 -12.32 4.64
N LYS A 339 -16.28 -13.19 5.10
CA LYS A 339 -15.53 -12.91 6.33
C LYS A 339 -14.53 -11.79 6.10
N ALA A 340 -14.39 -10.92 7.07
CA ALA A 340 -13.33 -9.93 7.12
C ALA A 340 -12.07 -10.48 7.80
N LYS A 341 -11.04 -9.66 7.98
CA LYS A 341 -9.81 -10.02 8.70
C LYS A 341 -9.64 -9.18 9.97
N PHE A 342 -9.16 -9.82 11.03
CA PHE A 342 -8.35 -9.16 12.04
C PHE A 342 -6.89 -9.31 11.64
N THR A 343 -6.11 -8.22 11.70
CA THR A 343 -4.68 -8.22 11.43
C THR A 343 -3.92 -7.48 12.51
N ALA A 344 -2.71 -7.95 12.85
CA ALA A 344 -1.72 -7.23 13.64
C ALA A 344 -0.39 -7.32 12.92
N SER A 345 0.17 -6.17 12.51
CA SER A 345 1.31 -6.13 11.60
C SER A 345 2.40 -5.17 12.01
N THR A 346 3.63 -5.48 11.60
CA THR A 346 4.81 -4.64 11.80
C THR A 346 5.88 -4.95 10.74
N SER A 347 6.74 -3.96 10.47
CA SER A 347 7.93 -4.12 9.62
C SER A 347 9.17 -3.97 10.49
N THR A 348 10.03 -5.00 10.54
CA THR A 348 11.18 -5.07 11.43
C THR A 348 12.47 -5.33 10.67
N ARG A 349 13.60 -5.10 11.34
CA ARG A 349 14.89 -5.64 10.85
C ARG A 349 14.89 -7.17 10.95
N SER A 350 15.55 -7.85 10.01
CA SER A 350 15.60 -9.33 9.96
C SER A 350 16.02 -9.96 11.29
N GLN A 351 16.98 -9.36 12.02
CA GLN A 351 17.56 -9.90 13.26
C GLN A 351 16.59 -9.99 14.44
N VAL A 352 15.45 -9.29 14.38
CA VAL A 352 14.45 -9.23 15.48
C VAL A 352 13.07 -9.71 15.02
N THR A 353 12.99 -10.37 13.87
CA THR A 353 11.74 -10.86 13.28
C THR A 353 11.00 -11.84 14.19
N ASP A 354 11.70 -12.85 14.71
CA ASP A 354 11.18 -13.82 15.66
C ASP A 354 10.71 -13.16 16.96
N SER A 355 11.51 -12.25 17.47
CA SER A 355 11.23 -11.53 18.70
C SER A 355 9.99 -10.65 18.60
N ALA A 356 9.83 -9.90 17.48
CA ALA A 356 8.67 -9.08 17.23
C ALA A 356 7.39 -9.92 17.06
N LEU A 357 7.50 -11.05 16.35
CA LEU A 357 6.40 -12.01 16.20
C LEU A 357 5.94 -12.54 17.56
N VAL A 358 6.88 -12.93 18.42
CA VAL A 358 6.58 -13.43 19.77
C VAL A 358 5.87 -12.35 20.61
N GLU A 359 6.28 -11.09 20.49
CA GLU A 359 5.62 -9.99 21.22
C GLU A 359 4.19 -9.74 20.72
N ILE A 360 3.92 -9.86 19.41
CA ILE A 360 2.54 -9.77 18.88
C ILE A 360 1.66 -10.86 19.51
N VAL A 361 2.13 -12.11 19.51
CA VAL A 361 1.39 -13.25 20.09
C VAL A 361 1.18 -13.06 21.60
N LYS A 362 2.19 -12.57 22.31
CA LYS A 362 2.09 -12.27 23.76
C LYS A 362 1.06 -11.17 24.05
N GLU A 363 1.03 -10.09 23.28
CA GLU A 363 0.07 -8.99 23.52
C GLU A 363 -1.37 -9.45 23.23
N ILE A 364 -1.59 -10.29 22.19
CA ILE A 364 -2.91 -10.89 21.94
C ILE A 364 -3.31 -11.80 23.14
N ASN A 365 -2.40 -12.66 23.60
CA ASN A 365 -2.68 -13.53 24.74
C ASN A 365 -2.94 -12.71 26.03
N LYS A 366 -2.23 -11.60 26.20
CA LYS A 366 -2.38 -10.70 27.36
C LYS A 366 -3.74 -10.01 27.39
N ILE A 367 -4.24 -9.48 26.25
CA ILE A 367 -5.57 -8.85 26.19
C ILE A 367 -6.70 -9.88 26.42
N HIS A 368 -6.46 -11.16 26.10
CA HIS A 368 -7.41 -12.24 26.43
C HIS A 368 -7.46 -12.54 27.93
N LYS A 369 -6.32 -12.54 28.60
CA LYS A 369 -6.19 -12.99 30.00
C LYS A 369 -6.33 -11.86 31.01
N ILE A 370 -5.89 -10.67 30.65
CA ILE A 370 -5.84 -9.50 31.53
C ILE A 370 -6.76 -8.43 30.99
N SER A 371 -7.78 -8.10 31.76
CA SER A 371 -8.73 -7.03 31.43
C SER A 371 -8.00 -5.70 31.21
N VAL A 372 -8.56 -4.88 30.34
CA VAL A 372 -8.06 -3.50 30.14
C VAL A 372 -8.35 -2.66 31.37
N SER A 373 -7.50 -1.67 31.64
CA SER A 373 -7.73 -0.73 32.73
C SER A 373 -8.86 0.25 32.39
N SER A 374 -9.44 0.86 33.42
CA SER A 374 -10.44 1.92 33.23
C SER A 374 -9.87 3.15 32.51
N GLU A 375 -8.58 3.40 32.68
CA GLU A 375 -7.89 4.48 31.99
C GLU A 375 -7.69 4.19 30.50
N GLU A 376 -7.23 2.99 30.12
CA GLU A 376 -7.14 2.57 28.71
C GLU A 376 -8.48 2.67 28.00
N LEU A 377 -9.56 2.19 28.64
CA LEU A 377 -10.90 2.28 28.07
C LEU A 377 -11.36 3.72 27.93
N LYS A 378 -11.14 4.57 28.95
CA LYS A 378 -11.49 6.00 28.90
C LYS A 378 -10.76 6.72 27.77
N ASN A 379 -9.45 6.47 27.64
CA ASN A 379 -8.61 7.10 26.63
C ASN A 379 -9.02 6.64 25.20
N ALA A 380 -9.27 5.35 25.00
CA ALA A 380 -9.74 4.82 23.73
C ALA A 380 -11.08 5.44 23.29
N LYS A 381 -12.05 5.56 24.21
CA LYS A 381 -13.34 6.22 23.95
C LYS A 381 -13.17 7.70 23.62
N ALA A 382 -12.37 8.43 24.39
CA ALA A 382 -12.12 9.86 24.15
C ALA A 382 -11.46 10.11 22.80
N LYS A 383 -10.49 9.26 22.41
CA LYS A 383 -9.83 9.34 21.12
C LYS A 383 -10.80 9.06 19.97
N TYR A 384 -11.60 8.01 20.10
CA TYR A 384 -12.61 7.65 19.12
C TYR A 384 -13.63 8.79 18.91
N LEU A 385 -14.07 9.41 20.01
CA LEU A 385 -14.93 10.58 19.98
C LEU A 385 -14.29 11.74 19.19
N GLY A 386 -13.04 12.08 19.51
CA GLY A 386 -12.34 13.17 18.84
C GLY A 386 -12.19 12.93 17.34
N GLU A 387 -11.77 11.75 16.95
CA GLU A 387 -11.60 11.37 15.53
C GLU A 387 -12.93 11.34 14.79
N PHE A 388 -13.99 10.84 15.41
CA PHE A 388 -15.31 10.81 14.82
C PHE A 388 -15.84 12.22 14.56
N VAL A 389 -15.73 13.13 15.53
CA VAL A 389 -16.17 14.52 15.40
C VAL A 389 -15.40 15.23 14.29
N LEU A 390 -14.07 15.08 14.25
CA LEU A 390 -13.25 15.67 13.18
C LEU A 390 -13.56 15.09 11.79
N ALA A 391 -13.85 13.79 11.73
CA ALA A 391 -14.24 13.13 10.49
C ALA A 391 -15.55 13.68 9.91
N MET A 392 -16.47 14.09 10.79
CA MET A 392 -17.77 14.67 10.41
C MET A 392 -17.69 16.00 9.66
N GLU A 393 -16.60 16.72 9.79
CA GLU A 393 -16.40 17.96 9.04
C GLU A 393 -16.14 17.74 7.55
N ARG A 394 -15.83 16.49 7.17
CA ARG A 394 -15.54 16.13 5.78
C ARG A 394 -16.81 15.70 5.05
N PRO A 395 -17.20 16.38 3.95
CA PRO A 395 -18.34 15.98 3.15
C PRO A 395 -18.31 14.51 2.68
N SER A 396 -17.13 14.01 2.33
CA SER A 396 -16.96 12.61 1.93
C SER A 396 -17.32 11.61 3.03
N THR A 397 -17.03 11.92 4.30
CA THR A 397 -17.42 11.08 5.44
C THR A 397 -18.93 11.00 5.58
N ILE A 398 -19.61 12.15 5.47
CA ILE A 398 -21.07 12.21 5.56
C ILE A 398 -21.71 11.45 4.40
N ALA A 399 -21.17 11.59 3.18
CA ALA A 399 -21.62 10.83 2.03
C ALA A 399 -21.45 9.31 2.24
N ASN A 400 -20.31 8.87 2.76
CA ASN A 400 -20.07 7.47 3.05
C ASN A 400 -21.02 6.94 4.15
N TYR A 401 -21.31 7.73 5.17
CA TYR A 401 -22.28 7.34 6.20
C TYR A 401 -23.70 7.16 5.63
N ALA A 402 -24.11 8.03 4.73
CA ALA A 402 -25.39 7.88 4.05
C ALA A 402 -25.44 6.61 3.20
N ILE A 403 -24.35 6.30 2.47
CA ILE A 403 -24.22 5.06 1.72
C ILE A 403 -24.25 3.84 2.64
N ASN A 404 -23.47 3.85 3.72
CA ASN A 404 -23.40 2.71 4.66
C ASN A 404 -24.75 2.41 5.31
N ILE A 405 -25.53 3.43 5.67
CA ILE A 405 -26.88 3.24 6.19
C ILE A 405 -27.74 2.44 5.21
N GLU A 406 -27.74 2.83 3.95
CA GLU A 406 -28.54 2.18 2.91
C GLU A 406 -27.98 0.82 2.49
N SER A 407 -26.68 0.73 2.28
CA SER A 407 -26.04 -0.48 1.73
C SER A 407 -25.90 -1.60 2.76
N ASN A 408 -25.77 -1.29 4.05
CA ASN A 408 -25.74 -2.27 5.14
C ASN A 408 -27.07 -2.38 5.89
N GLU A 409 -28.16 -1.80 5.37
CA GLU A 409 -29.51 -1.86 5.96
C GLU A 409 -29.54 -1.42 7.43
N LEU A 410 -28.73 -0.40 7.78
CA LEU A 410 -28.62 0.12 9.13
C LEU A 410 -29.82 1.01 9.47
N GLN A 411 -30.10 1.18 10.77
CA GLN A 411 -31.10 2.15 11.21
C GLN A 411 -30.70 3.58 10.80
N SER A 412 -31.65 4.40 10.39
CA SER A 412 -31.39 5.78 9.94
C SER A 412 -30.67 6.65 10.97
N ASP A 413 -30.79 6.34 12.25
CA ASP A 413 -30.12 7.03 13.35
C ASP A 413 -28.82 6.37 13.83
N TYR A 414 -28.30 5.40 13.07
CA TYR A 414 -27.09 4.62 13.42
C TYR A 414 -25.93 5.52 13.83
N TYR A 415 -25.54 6.46 12.97
CA TYR A 415 -24.44 7.36 13.26
C TYR A 415 -24.78 8.43 14.32
N LYS A 416 -26.07 8.80 14.49
CA LYS A 416 -26.51 9.67 15.59
C LYS A 416 -26.30 8.99 16.95
N LYS A 417 -26.49 7.68 17.02
CA LYS A 417 -26.29 6.85 18.22
C LYS A 417 -24.87 6.32 18.37
N PHE A 418 -24.03 6.44 17.35
CA PHE A 418 -22.71 5.81 17.30
C PHE A 418 -21.87 6.11 18.53
N LEU A 419 -21.70 7.37 18.88
CA LEU A 419 -20.92 7.78 20.05
C LEU A 419 -21.54 7.33 21.38
N SER A 420 -22.86 7.33 21.49
CA SER A 420 -23.53 6.83 22.69
C SER A 420 -23.31 5.35 22.87
N ASN A 421 -23.26 4.57 21.78
CA ASN A 421 -22.99 3.14 21.80
C ASN A 421 -21.52 2.87 22.13
N ILE A 422 -20.57 3.63 21.55
CA ILE A 422 -19.15 3.57 21.96
C ILE A 422 -19.02 3.82 23.48
N ASN A 423 -19.74 4.81 24.04
CA ASN A 423 -19.66 5.14 25.46
C ASN A 423 -20.25 4.05 26.38
N LYS A 424 -21.18 3.22 25.91
CA LYS A 424 -21.75 2.09 26.66
C LYS A 424 -20.80 0.90 26.79
N VAL A 425 -19.80 0.77 25.92
CA VAL A 425 -18.87 -0.37 25.95
C VAL A 425 -18.17 -0.45 27.32
N THR A 426 -18.19 -1.61 27.91
CA THR A 426 -17.55 -1.90 29.23
C THR A 426 -16.20 -2.58 29.07
N ILE A 427 -15.43 -2.67 30.13
CA ILE A 427 -14.17 -3.43 30.20
C ILE A 427 -14.41 -4.90 29.83
N GLU A 428 -15.53 -5.44 30.28
CA GLU A 428 -15.91 -6.83 30.06
C GLU A 428 -16.27 -7.08 28.57
N ASP A 429 -16.94 -6.13 27.93
CA ASP A 429 -17.27 -6.19 26.51
C ASP A 429 -16.00 -6.16 25.64
N VAL A 430 -15.04 -5.31 25.99
CA VAL A 430 -13.72 -5.26 25.33
C VAL A 430 -13.02 -6.62 25.41
N GLN A 431 -12.99 -7.24 26.59
CA GLN A 431 -12.33 -8.53 26.76
C GLN A 431 -13.07 -9.66 26.01
N LYS A 432 -14.41 -9.65 26.01
CA LYS A 432 -15.21 -10.60 25.22
C LYS A 432 -14.95 -10.45 23.72
N ALA A 433 -14.94 -9.22 23.22
CA ALA A 433 -14.66 -8.92 21.82
C ALA A 433 -13.24 -9.34 21.42
N ALA A 434 -12.23 -9.04 22.25
CA ALA A 434 -10.87 -9.47 21.99
C ALA A 434 -10.75 -11.00 21.89
N LYS A 435 -11.37 -11.74 22.80
CA LYS A 435 -11.40 -13.22 22.75
C LYS A 435 -12.14 -13.77 21.53
N LYS A 436 -13.21 -13.11 21.09
CA LYS A 436 -14.02 -13.53 19.94
C LYS A 436 -13.30 -13.31 18.62
N TYR A 437 -12.61 -12.18 18.47
CA TYR A 437 -12.11 -11.71 17.18
C TYR A 437 -10.59 -11.82 16.99
N PHE A 438 -9.77 -11.73 18.05
CA PHE A 438 -8.31 -11.85 17.96
C PHE A 438 -7.87 -13.30 18.22
N LYS A 439 -8.20 -14.19 17.31
CA LYS A 439 -8.10 -15.64 17.53
C LYS A 439 -6.67 -16.14 17.43
N LEU A 440 -6.08 -16.62 18.53
CA LEU A 440 -4.74 -17.22 18.52
C LEU A 440 -4.72 -18.60 17.85
N ASN A 441 -5.69 -19.47 18.17
CA ASN A 441 -5.65 -20.86 17.73
C ASN A 441 -5.90 -21.04 16.21
N ASN A 442 -6.49 -20.03 15.56
CA ASN A 442 -6.86 -20.10 14.14
C ASN A 442 -6.07 -19.08 13.31
N ALA A 443 -4.92 -18.65 13.80
CA ALA A 443 -4.16 -17.58 13.19
C ALA A 443 -3.15 -18.09 12.18
N GLN A 444 -2.95 -17.28 11.16
CA GLN A 444 -1.84 -17.38 10.23
C GLN A 444 -0.88 -16.21 10.50
N ILE A 445 0.36 -16.52 10.80
CA ILE A 445 1.40 -15.51 10.90
C ILE A 445 2.18 -15.54 9.59
N VAL A 446 2.03 -14.51 8.78
CA VAL A 446 2.72 -14.39 7.49
C VAL A 446 3.98 -13.56 7.70
N VAL A 447 5.13 -14.12 7.32
CA VAL A 447 6.43 -13.47 7.46
C VAL A 447 7.10 -13.42 6.09
N THR A 448 7.27 -12.22 5.56
CA THR A 448 7.92 -12.00 4.25
C THR A 448 9.22 -11.25 4.47
N GLY A 449 10.34 -11.86 4.13
CA GLY A 449 11.66 -11.26 4.38
C GLY A 449 12.79 -12.14 3.86
N LYS A 450 14.02 -11.82 4.23
CA LYS A 450 15.21 -12.56 3.80
C LYS A 450 15.31 -13.88 4.54
N GLY A 451 14.86 -14.95 3.91
CA GLY A 451 14.71 -16.28 4.49
C GLY A 451 15.99 -16.80 5.15
N SER A 452 17.16 -16.56 4.53
CA SER A 452 18.47 -16.96 5.08
C SER A 452 18.83 -16.29 6.42
N GLU A 453 18.17 -15.18 6.80
CA GLU A 453 18.43 -14.48 8.06
C GLU A 453 17.35 -14.76 9.13
N ILE A 454 16.13 -15.12 8.72
CA ILE A 454 15.00 -15.19 9.65
C ILE A 454 14.58 -16.62 10.00
N THR A 455 14.78 -17.59 9.09
CA THR A 455 14.15 -18.91 9.19
C THR A 455 14.62 -19.71 10.41
N ASP A 456 15.91 -19.76 10.70
CA ASP A 456 16.46 -20.56 11.81
C ASP A 456 15.95 -20.15 13.19
N ASN A 457 15.59 -18.86 13.36
CA ASN A 457 15.00 -18.36 14.59
C ASN A 457 13.47 -18.56 14.60
N LEU A 458 12.80 -18.38 13.46
CA LEU A 458 11.36 -18.63 13.35
C LEU A 458 10.99 -20.09 13.64
N GLU A 459 11.82 -21.06 13.24
CA GLU A 459 11.61 -22.49 13.53
C GLU A 459 11.67 -22.85 15.03
N LYS A 460 12.17 -21.95 15.87
CA LYS A 460 12.24 -22.12 17.33
C LYS A 460 11.10 -21.43 18.07
N VAL A 461 10.28 -20.66 17.36
CA VAL A 461 9.17 -19.92 17.99
C VAL A 461 8.13 -20.89 18.51
N SER A 462 7.74 -20.69 19.77
CA SER A 462 6.75 -21.53 20.44
C SER A 462 5.65 -20.67 21.10
N PHE A 463 4.46 -21.26 21.14
CA PHE A 463 3.33 -20.73 21.89
C PHE A 463 2.75 -21.84 22.77
N GLU A 464 2.46 -21.54 24.06
CA GLU A 464 1.97 -22.49 25.06
C GLU A 464 2.79 -23.81 25.13
N ASN A 465 4.12 -23.68 25.08
CA ASN A 465 5.11 -24.78 25.10
C ASN A 465 5.07 -25.72 23.88
N LYS A 466 4.41 -25.33 22.79
CA LYS A 466 4.43 -26.03 21.51
C LYS A 466 5.13 -25.16 20.46
N ILE A 467 6.02 -25.76 19.69
CA ILE A 467 6.61 -25.08 18.53
C ILE A 467 5.49 -24.82 17.53
N ILE A 468 5.42 -23.59 17.02
CA ILE A 468 4.44 -23.22 16.00
C ILE A 468 4.87 -23.85 14.68
N PRO A 469 3.98 -24.61 13.99
CA PRO A 469 4.28 -25.17 12.68
C PRO A 469 4.66 -24.09 11.67
N ILE A 470 5.71 -24.35 10.89
CA ILE A 470 6.20 -23.42 9.87
C ILE A 470 6.00 -24.02 8.47
N PHE A 471 5.50 -23.19 7.55
CA PHE A 471 5.26 -23.52 6.15
C PHE A 471 5.93 -22.48 5.26
N TYR A 472 6.29 -22.89 4.05
CA TYR A 472 6.98 -22.04 3.09
C TYR A 472 6.13 -21.84 1.84
N PHE A 473 6.13 -20.62 1.35
CA PHE A 473 5.33 -20.21 0.20
C PHE A 473 6.17 -19.38 -0.77
N ASP A 474 5.85 -19.48 -2.05
CA ASP A 474 6.36 -18.56 -3.04
C ASP A 474 5.63 -17.21 -3.00
N LYS A 475 6.09 -16.25 -3.80
CA LYS A 475 5.50 -14.91 -3.88
C LYS A 475 4.06 -14.88 -4.43
N TYR A 476 3.52 -16.01 -4.87
CA TYR A 476 2.16 -16.17 -5.36
C TYR A 476 1.26 -16.93 -4.38
N GLY A 477 1.79 -17.31 -3.21
CA GLY A 477 1.06 -18.07 -2.20
C GLY A 477 0.97 -19.57 -2.47
N ASN A 478 1.73 -20.10 -3.41
CA ASN A 478 1.83 -21.54 -3.60
C ASN A 478 2.73 -22.16 -2.55
N SER A 479 2.31 -23.27 -1.94
CA SER A 479 3.14 -24.01 -0.98
C SER A 479 4.37 -24.60 -1.67
N ILE A 480 5.52 -24.39 -1.06
CA ILE A 480 6.82 -24.91 -1.52
C ILE A 480 7.53 -25.65 -0.40
N LYS A 481 8.54 -26.43 -0.75
CA LYS A 481 9.46 -26.99 0.24
C LYS A 481 10.30 -25.87 0.86
N LYS A 482 10.83 -26.10 2.08
CA LYS A 482 11.80 -25.18 2.70
C LYS A 482 12.88 -24.80 1.68
N PRO A 483 13.07 -23.51 1.37
CA PRO A 483 14.14 -23.06 0.50
C PRO A 483 15.51 -23.45 1.07
N VAL A 484 16.42 -23.84 0.21
CA VAL A 484 17.80 -24.08 0.62
C VAL A 484 18.52 -22.74 0.58
N PHE A 485 18.78 -22.20 1.76
CA PHE A 485 19.61 -21.02 1.93
C PHE A 485 21.07 -21.48 2.08
N ASN A 486 22.01 -20.79 1.48
CA ASN A 486 23.43 -21.13 1.57
C ASN A 486 23.73 -22.55 1.06
N LYS A 487 23.62 -22.74 -0.25
CA LYS A 487 24.09 -24.00 -0.86
C LYS A 487 25.58 -24.24 -0.54
N GLU A 488 25.95 -25.47 -0.31
CA GLU A 488 27.35 -25.80 -0.13
C GLU A 488 28.16 -25.40 -1.36
N ILE A 489 29.23 -24.67 -1.12
CA ILE A 489 30.16 -24.26 -2.16
C ILE A 489 31.19 -25.40 -2.28
N SER A 490 31.32 -25.95 -3.48
CA SER A 490 32.29 -27.01 -3.73
C SER A 490 33.71 -26.53 -3.38
N SER A 491 34.51 -27.39 -2.77
CA SER A 491 35.85 -27.06 -2.28
C SER A 491 36.86 -26.64 -3.36
N ASP A 492 36.55 -26.93 -4.63
CA ASP A 492 37.32 -26.49 -5.80
C ASP A 492 36.95 -25.08 -6.30
N VAL A 493 35.85 -24.50 -5.78
CA VAL A 493 35.41 -23.16 -6.11
C VAL A 493 36.01 -22.12 -5.16
N ASN A 494 36.71 -21.17 -5.71
CA ASN A 494 37.27 -20.03 -5.00
C ASN A 494 37.11 -18.75 -5.83
N VAL A 495 37.37 -17.56 -5.25
CA VAL A 495 37.23 -16.28 -5.94
C VAL A 495 37.98 -16.24 -7.27
N LYS A 496 39.21 -16.82 -7.31
CA LYS A 496 40.03 -16.86 -8.50
C LYS A 496 39.35 -17.66 -9.62
N THR A 497 38.78 -18.82 -9.29
CA THR A 497 38.08 -19.65 -10.30
C THR A 497 36.84 -18.98 -10.81
N ILE A 498 36.07 -18.28 -9.95
CA ILE A 498 34.88 -17.53 -10.37
C ILE A 498 35.24 -16.38 -11.31
N PHE A 499 36.29 -15.59 -10.97
CA PHE A 499 36.75 -14.49 -11.83
C PHE A 499 37.29 -14.99 -13.15
N LEU A 500 38.08 -16.08 -13.14
CA LEU A 500 38.59 -16.69 -14.37
C LEU A 500 37.44 -17.17 -15.27
N ASN A 501 36.45 -17.82 -14.70
CA ASN A 501 35.30 -18.32 -15.43
C ASN A 501 34.47 -17.14 -16.01
N TYR A 502 34.28 -16.09 -15.26
CA TYR A 502 33.62 -14.87 -15.74
C TYR A 502 34.41 -14.25 -16.90
N VAL A 503 35.71 -14.02 -16.73
CA VAL A 503 36.56 -13.43 -17.76
C VAL A 503 36.51 -14.29 -19.04
N ASN A 504 36.56 -15.62 -18.92
CA ASN A 504 36.41 -16.52 -20.05
C ASN A 504 35.02 -16.44 -20.71
N ALA A 505 33.96 -16.37 -19.91
CA ALA A 505 32.60 -16.29 -20.41
C ALA A 505 32.34 -15.00 -21.23
N ILE A 506 33.02 -13.89 -20.92
CA ILE A 506 32.91 -12.61 -21.64
C ILE A 506 33.94 -12.43 -22.75
N GLY A 507 34.74 -13.45 -23.07
CA GLY A 507 35.64 -13.46 -24.24
C GLY A 507 37.10 -13.75 -23.98
N GLY A 508 37.51 -13.88 -22.72
CA GLY A 508 38.89 -14.20 -22.31
C GLY A 508 39.84 -13.00 -22.29
N THR A 509 40.90 -13.12 -21.50
CA THR A 509 41.84 -12.01 -21.22
C THR A 509 42.44 -11.38 -22.50
N ASP A 510 42.77 -12.22 -23.51
CA ASP A 510 43.39 -11.73 -24.75
C ASP A 510 42.46 -10.82 -25.58
N VAL A 511 41.16 -11.11 -25.55
CA VAL A 511 40.16 -10.27 -26.25
C VAL A 511 39.88 -9.01 -25.44
N LEU A 512 39.71 -9.15 -24.13
CA LEU A 512 39.39 -8.03 -23.24
C LEU A 512 40.51 -6.98 -23.22
N ASN A 513 41.76 -7.39 -23.24
CA ASN A 513 42.92 -6.50 -23.28
C ASN A 513 43.02 -5.66 -24.60
N LYS A 514 42.37 -6.12 -25.68
CA LYS A 514 42.27 -5.39 -26.94
C LYS A 514 41.21 -4.28 -26.90
N ILE A 515 40.24 -4.37 -26.03
CA ILE A 515 39.18 -3.37 -25.87
C ILE A 515 39.75 -2.17 -25.13
N LYS A 516 39.75 -1.02 -25.79
CA LYS A 516 40.31 0.24 -25.26
C LYS A 516 39.26 1.19 -24.70
N SER A 517 38.00 1.02 -25.10
CA SER A 517 36.88 1.81 -24.61
C SER A 517 35.56 1.06 -24.70
N ILE A 518 34.62 1.42 -23.83
CA ILE A 518 33.25 0.91 -23.82
C ILE A 518 32.30 2.10 -23.80
N SER A 519 31.24 2.05 -24.59
CA SER A 519 30.10 2.98 -24.50
C SER A 519 28.83 2.17 -24.20
N THR A 520 28.15 2.58 -23.15
CA THR A 520 26.89 1.94 -22.70
C THR A 520 25.78 2.98 -22.69
N THR A 521 24.65 2.67 -23.27
CA THR A 521 23.43 3.48 -23.17
C THR A 521 22.40 2.74 -22.34
N ALA A 522 21.84 3.41 -21.34
CA ALA A 522 20.86 2.84 -20.43
C ALA A 522 19.72 3.81 -20.16
N SER A 523 18.51 3.29 -20.00
CA SER A 523 17.38 4.05 -19.46
C SER A 523 17.43 3.99 -17.93
N VAL A 524 17.30 5.14 -17.29
CA VAL A 524 17.36 5.26 -15.82
C VAL A 524 15.95 5.51 -15.29
N LYS A 525 15.47 4.65 -14.38
CA LYS A 525 14.25 4.89 -13.63
C LYS A 525 14.57 5.60 -12.32
N ILE A 526 14.04 6.80 -12.14
CA ILE A 526 14.10 7.53 -10.87
C ILE A 526 12.74 7.38 -10.18
N PRO A 527 12.68 6.80 -8.97
CA PRO A 527 11.41 6.66 -8.24
C PRO A 527 10.70 8.00 -8.11
N ASN A 528 9.40 8.02 -8.39
CA ASN A 528 8.52 9.19 -8.31
C ASN A 528 8.85 10.36 -9.29
N ALA A 529 9.76 10.18 -10.24
CA ALA A 529 9.97 11.16 -11.30
C ALA A 529 9.03 10.91 -12.49
N PRO A 530 8.43 11.96 -13.08
CA PRO A 530 7.54 11.82 -14.24
C PRO A 530 8.27 11.56 -15.56
N PHE A 531 9.58 11.34 -15.51
CA PHE A 531 10.45 11.13 -16.68
C PHE A 531 11.49 10.05 -16.40
N SER A 532 11.99 9.41 -17.45
CA SER A 532 13.06 8.43 -17.40
C SER A 532 14.28 8.96 -18.18
N PRO A 533 15.36 9.37 -17.50
CA PRO A 533 16.57 9.81 -18.17
C PRO A 533 17.22 8.70 -18.97
N THR A 534 17.89 9.08 -20.06
CA THR A 534 18.86 8.23 -20.76
C THR A 534 20.25 8.55 -20.24
N ALA A 535 20.97 7.53 -19.77
CA ALA A 535 22.35 7.62 -19.35
C ALA A 535 23.28 7.10 -20.46
N GLU A 536 24.23 7.92 -20.90
CA GLU A 536 25.33 7.51 -21.74
C GLU A 536 26.60 7.42 -20.88
N ILE A 537 27.16 6.21 -20.74
CA ILE A 537 28.35 5.91 -19.94
C ILE A 537 29.49 5.57 -20.91
N LYS A 538 30.54 6.36 -20.91
CA LYS A 538 31.76 6.08 -21.69
C LYS A 538 32.93 5.85 -20.76
N GLN A 539 33.63 4.77 -21.00
CA GLN A 539 34.81 4.36 -20.24
C GLN A 539 35.96 4.12 -21.21
N LYS A 540 37.16 4.58 -20.86
CA LYS A 540 38.38 4.36 -21.65
C LYS A 540 39.52 4.03 -20.72
N HIS A 541 40.27 2.99 -21.12
CA HIS A 541 41.44 2.53 -20.37
C HIS A 541 42.49 3.68 -20.22
N PRO A 542 43.18 3.86 -19.07
CA PRO A 542 43.06 2.99 -17.89
C PRO A 542 41.82 3.29 -16.98
N ASN A 543 41.41 4.56 -16.82
CA ASN A 543 40.40 4.98 -15.85
C ASN A 543 39.61 6.25 -16.23
N LEU A 544 39.62 6.60 -17.53
CA LEU A 544 38.81 7.74 -17.98
C LEU A 544 37.35 7.37 -18.00
N THR A 545 36.51 8.22 -17.43
CA THR A 545 35.05 7.98 -17.37
C THR A 545 34.24 9.22 -17.75
N SER A 546 33.10 9.02 -18.39
CA SER A 546 32.10 10.03 -18.66
C SER A 546 30.72 9.43 -18.51
N LEU A 547 29.88 10.00 -17.63
CA LEU A 547 28.46 9.71 -17.49
C LEU A 547 27.71 10.98 -17.89
N VAL A 548 26.78 10.88 -18.83
CA VAL A 548 25.88 11.97 -19.21
C VAL A 548 24.44 11.45 -19.11
N MET A 549 23.62 12.12 -18.33
CA MET A 549 22.21 11.84 -18.22
C MET A 549 21.40 12.92 -18.94
N THR A 550 20.54 12.52 -19.85
CA THR A 550 19.67 13.41 -20.63
C THR A 550 18.22 13.04 -20.47
N VAL A 551 17.35 14.03 -20.52
CA VAL A 551 15.90 13.86 -20.55
C VAL A 551 15.37 14.46 -21.84
N GLU A 552 14.58 13.72 -22.58
CA GLU A 552 13.98 14.21 -23.82
C GLU A 552 13.14 15.47 -23.55
N GLY A 553 13.38 16.52 -24.35
CA GLY A 553 12.74 17.82 -24.18
C GLY A 553 13.32 18.72 -23.08
N MET A 554 14.14 18.20 -22.14
CA MET A 554 14.75 18.98 -21.04
C MET A 554 16.26 19.15 -21.19
N GLY A 555 16.93 18.33 -22.02
CA GLY A 555 18.38 18.38 -22.22
C GLY A 555 19.16 17.61 -21.16
N THR A 556 20.39 18.04 -20.87
CA THR A 556 21.29 17.36 -19.93
C THR A 556 20.89 17.66 -18.48
N LEU A 557 20.51 16.61 -17.77
CA LEU A 557 20.17 16.66 -16.34
C LEU A 557 21.45 16.72 -15.49
N MET A 558 22.41 15.86 -15.81
CA MET A 558 23.67 15.72 -15.08
C MET A 558 24.76 15.22 -16.00
N SER A 559 25.99 15.68 -15.80
CA SER A 559 27.18 15.03 -16.35
C SER A 559 28.25 14.86 -15.27
N GLN A 560 28.94 13.74 -15.32
CA GLN A 560 30.12 13.46 -14.50
C GLN A 560 31.25 13.00 -15.40
N LYS A 561 32.42 13.62 -15.25
CA LYS A 561 33.59 13.30 -16.08
C LYS A 561 34.84 13.21 -15.24
N PHE A 562 35.70 12.25 -15.58
CA PHE A 562 37.01 12.07 -14.99
C PHE A 562 38.03 11.81 -16.09
N ASP A 563 39.13 12.55 -16.07
CA ASP A 563 40.17 12.55 -17.12
C ASP A 563 41.39 11.68 -16.79
N GLY A 564 41.32 10.93 -15.68
CA GLY A 564 42.42 10.13 -15.14
C GLY A 564 43.17 10.80 -13.98
N GLU A 565 43.07 12.09 -13.82
CA GLU A 565 43.70 12.86 -12.73
C GLU A 565 42.67 13.67 -11.94
N ASN A 566 41.77 14.34 -12.64
CA ASN A 566 40.76 15.24 -12.06
C ASN A 566 39.38 14.92 -12.63
N GLY A 567 38.34 15.33 -11.90
CA GLY A 567 36.98 15.15 -12.34
C GLY A 567 36.05 16.26 -11.87
N TYR A 568 34.83 16.22 -12.42
CA TYR A 568 33.77 17.14 -12.01
C TYR A 568 32.38 16.49 -12.20
N ILE A 569 31.43 17.00 -11.44
CA ILE A 569 30.00 16.81 -11.66
C ILE A 569 29.42 18.14 -12.14
N GLU A 570 28.58 18.09 -13.16
CA GLU A 570 27.80 19.23 -13.62
C GLU A 570 26.32 18.91 -13.53
N GLN A 571 25.58 19.73 -12.80
CA GLN A 571 24.12 19.64 -12.67
C GLN A 571 23.50 20.99 -12.93
N MET A 572 22.52 21.06 -13.80
CA MET A 572 21.84 22.32 -14.18
C MET A 572 22.79 23.45 -14.57
N GLY A 573 23.90 23.10 -15.25
CA GLY A 573 24.92 24.06 -15.69
C GLY A 573 25.96 24.48 -14.63
N GLN A 574 25.82 24.01 -13.39
CA GLN A 574 26.79 24.28 -12.32
C GLN A 574 27.79 23.13 -12.22
N LYS A 575 29.09 23.47 -12.40
CA LYS A 575 30.20 22.53 -12.27
C LYS A 575 30.78 22.56 -10.87
N THR A 576 30.90 21.37 -10.29
CA THR A 576 31.54 21.13 -8.99
C THR A 576 32.72 20.15 -9.21
N PRO A 577 33.96 20.53 -8.91
CA PRO A 577 35.10 19.62 -8.97
C PRO A 577 34.93 18.46 -8.01
N PHE A 578 35.54 17.32 -8.33
CA PHE A 578 35.64 16.19 -7.43
C PHE A 578 36.44 16.54 -6.17
N GLU A 579 36.00 16.03 -5.04
CA GLU A 579 36.79 16.05 -3.81
C GLU A 579 37.91 14.99 -3.86
N ASN A 580 38.94 15.16 -3.04
CA ASN A 580 40.11 14.28 -3.02
C ASN A 580 39.74 12.79 -2.82
N GLU A 581 38.76 12.49 -2.00
CA GLU A 581 38.26 11.13 -1.78
C GLU A 581 37.70 10.53 -3.06
N GLN A 582 36.91 11.29 -3.81
CA GLN A 582 36.30 10.86 -5.07
C GLN A 582 37.36 10.70 -6.19
N ILE A 583 38.36 11.58 -6.23
CA ILE A 583 39.50 11.45 -7.15
C ILE A 583 40.27 10.16 -6.87
N ASN A 584 40.53 9.85 -5.61
CA ASN A 584 41.22 8.63 -5.22
C ASN A 584 40.43 7.37 -5.62
N LEU A 585 39.12 7.37 -5.39
CA LEU A 585 38.24 6.25 -5.81
C LEU A 585 38.27 6.04 -7.34
N GLU A 586 38.25 7.12 -8.13
CA GLU A 586 38.34 7.01 -9.60
C GLU A 586 39.76 6.55 -10.07
N LYS A 587 40.82 6.94 -9.38
CA LYS A 587 42.20 6.50 -9.66
C LYS A 587 42.44 5.02 -9.32
N GLU A 588 41.72 4.49 -8.34
CA GLU A 588 41.79 3.09 -7.94
C GLU A 588 41.08 2.13 -8.92
N LYS A 589 40.31 2.64 -9.88
CA LYS A 589 39.68 1.81 -10.92
C LYS A 589 40.74 1.26 -11.88
N LEU A 590 40.84 -0.05 -11.92
CA LEU A 590 41.95 -0.76 -12.59
C LEU A 590 41.71 -1.10 -14.07
N GLY A 591 40.77 -0.43 -14.73
CA GLY A 591 40.50 -0.66 -16.15
C GLY A 591 39.04 -1.00 -16.45
N LEU A 592 38.75 -1.39 -17.69
CA LEU A 592 37.38 -1.64 -18.17
C LEU A 592 36.76 -2.91 -17.61
N PHE A 593 37.54 -3.92 -17.29
CA PHE A 593 37.16 -5.22 -16.76
C PHE A 593 37.93 -5.45 -15.47
N GLU A 594 37.38 -4.99 -14.37
CA GLU A 594 38.07 -4.93 -13.07
C GLU A 594 38.53 -6.30 -12.58
N GLU A 595 37.75 -7.37 -12.88
CA GLU A 595 38.06 -8.75 -12.49
C GLU A 595 39.40 -9.29 -13.05
N VAL A 596 39.90 -8.68 -14.11
CA VAL A 596 41.22 -9.01 -14.68
C VAL A 596 42.36 -8.51 -13.77
N TYR A 597 42.11 -7.46 -12.99
CA TYR A 597 43.12 -6.73 -12.21
C TYR A 597 42.95 -6.88 -10.71
N LEU A 598 41.75 -7.26 -10.24
CA LEU A 598 41.47 -7.47 -8.82
C LEU A 598 42.28 -8.63 -8.25
N ASP A 599 42.79 -8.49 -7.02
CA ASP A 599 43.48 -9.54 -6.31
C ASP A 599 42.48 -10.50 -5.62
N PRO A 600 42.25 -11.70 -6.14
CA PRO A 600 41.29 -12.63 -5.57
C PRO A 600 41.60 -13.07 -4.11
N ASN A 601 42.85 -12.92 -3.67
CA ASN A 601 43.25 -13.31 -2.32
C ASN A 601 42.78 -12.35 -1.24
N LYS A 602 42.36 -11.14 -1.63
CA LYS A 602 41.81 -10.14 -0.72
C LYS A 602 40.29 -10.21 -0.62
N MET A 603 39.68 -11.19 -1.25
CA MET A 603 38.24 -11.29 -1.39
C MET A 603 37.73 -12.62 -0.86
N GLU A 604 36.47 -12.66 -0.51
CA GLU A 604 35.82 -13.81 0.11
C GLU A 604 34.51 -14.14 -0.59
N ILE A 605 34.25 -15.43 -0.80
CA ILE A 605 32.93 -15.91 -1.19
C ILE A 605 32.06 -15.97 0.07
N ILE A 606 31.05 -15.12 0.13
CA ILE A 606 30.16 -15.04 1.29
C ILE A 606 29.12 -16.15 1.25
N SER A 607 28.57 -16.45 0.08
CA SER A 607 27.49 -17.44 -0.06
C SER A 607 27.27 -17.86 -1.51
N LEU A 608 26.55 -18.97 -1.67
CA LEU A 608 25.93 -19.40 -2.93
C LEU A 608 24.42 -19.50 -2.70
N ASN A 609 23.68 -18.49 -3.14
CA ASN A 609 22.25 -18.37 -2.86
C ASN A 609 21.43 -18.28 -4.15
N PRO A 610 20.22 -18.87 -4.18
CA PRO A 610 19.28 -18.64 -5.26
C PRO A 610 18.71 -17.22 -5.18
N ILE A 611 18.87 -16.45 -6.26
CA ILE A 611 18.26 -15.12 -6.43
C ILE A 611 17.57 -15.12 -7.79
N ASP A 612 16.27 -14.82 -7.83
CA ASP A 612 15.45 -14.85 -9.06
C ASP A 612 15.58 -16.16 -9.87
N GLY A 613 15.66 -17.31 -9.16
CA GLY A 613 15.78 -18.64 -9.77
C GLY A 613 17.18 -18.99 -10.29
N LYS A 614 18.19 -18.15 -10.05
CA LYS A 614 19.58 -18.40 -10.41
C LYS A 614 20.44 -18.55 -9.16
N ASP A 615 21.31 -19.54 -9.14
CA ASP A 615 22.30 -19.71 -8.07
C ASP A 615 23.43 -18.71 -8.27
N LEU A 616 23.58 -17.76 -7.36
CA LEU A 616 24.58 -16.70 -7.46
C LEU A 616 25.63 -16.82 -6.36
N TYR A 617 26.92 -16.83 -6.76
CA TYR A 617 28.03 -16.64 -5.84
C TYR A 617 28.09 -15.18 -5.42
N LYS A 618 27.92 -14.88 -4.12
CA LYS A 618 28.13 -13.56 -3.55
C LYS A 618 29.58 -13.42 -3.12
N ILE A 619 30.31 -12.49 -3.73
CA ILE A 619 31.72 -12.19 -3.41
C ILE A 619 31.80 -10.83 -2.74
N LYS A 620 32.42 -10.75 -1.57
CA LYS A 620 32.80 -9.50 -0.91
C LYS A 620 34.07 -8.99 -1.54
N VAL A 621 33.97 -7.84 -2.24
CA VAL A 621 35.11 -7.20 -2.91
C VAL A 621 35.84 -6.26 -1.95
N ASN A 622 35.07 -5.51 -1.15
CA ASN A 622 35.55 -4.68 -0.05
C ASN A 622 34.45 -4.51 1.00
N GLU A 623 34.66 -3.64 2.02
CA GLU A 623 33.70 -3.45 3.12
C GLU A 623 32.32 -2.95 2.69
N LYS A 624 32.22 -2.31 1.52
CA LYS A 624 30.97 -1.68 1.03
C LYS A 624 30.52 -2.21 -0.33
N SER A 625 31.21 -3.20 -0.92
CA SER A 625 30.95 -3.62 -2.30
C SER A 625 30.89 -5.13 -2.42
N PHE A 626 29.83 -5.61 -3.07
CA PHE A 626 29.61 -7.01 -3.35
C PHE A 626 29.35 -7.24 -4.84
N ARG A 627 29.69 -8.43 -5.32
CA ARG A 627 29.43 -8.89 -6.69
C ARG A 627 28.78 -10.26 -6.68
N TYR A 628 27.85 -10.47 -7.62
CA TYR A 628 27.10 -11.70 -7.70
C TYR A 628 27.28 -12.33 -9.08
N TYR A 629 27.82 -13.52 -9.11
CA TYR A 629 28.09 -14.27 -10.33
C TYR A 629 27.20 -15.50 -10.43
N ASP A 630 26.55 -15.68 -11.57
CA ASP A 630 25.69 -16.83 -11.86
C ASP A 630 26.54 -18.11 -11.95
N ALA A 631 26.24 -19.10 -11.12
CA ALA A 631 26.99 -20.35 -11.05
C ALA A 631 26.89 -21.20 -12.33
N ALA A 632 25.81 -21.06 -13.11
CA ALA A 632 25.61 -21.80 -14.35
C ALA A 632 26.24 -21.11 -15.57
N THR A 633 26.08 -19.79 -15.69
CA THR A 633 26.55 -19.03 -16.86
C THR A 633 27.90 -18.35 -16.63
N ASN A 634 28.36 -18.28 -15.38
CA ASN A 634 29.53 -17.53 -14.91
C ASN A 634 29.47 -16.02 -15.16
N LEU A 635 28.31 -15.47 -15.52
CA LEU A 635 28.16 -14.05 -15.79
C LEU A 635 27.96 -13.24 -14.50
N LEU A 636 28.49 -12.03 -14.46
CA LEU A 636 28.19 -11.06 -13.41
C LEU A 636 26.76 -10.55 -13.59
N ILE A 637 25.94 -10.73 -12.56
CA ILE A 637 24.52 -10.38 -12.60
C ILE A 637 24.24 -9.10 -11.82
N ILE A 638 24.90 -8.93 -10.64
CA ILE A 638 24.64 -7.79 -9.75
C ILE A 638 25.99 -7.22 -9.26
N LYS A 639 26.11 -5.89 -9.26
CA LYS A 639 27.10 -5.12 -8.50
C LYS A 639 26.35 -4.33 -7.42
N GLU A 640 26.71 -4.56 -6.18
CA GLU A 640 26.15 -3.91 -4.98
C GLU A 640 27.20 -3.02 -4.31
#